data_5b0a091ec27e90c8ba5abfc814cfd6cf
#
_entry.id   5b0a091ec27e90c8ba5abfc814cfd6cf
#
_cell.length_a   1.000
_cell.length_b   1.000
_cell.length_c   1.000
_cell.angle_alpha   90.00
_cell.angle_beta   90.00
_cell.angle_gamma   90.00
#
_symmetry.space_group_name_H-M   'P 1'
#
loop_
_entity.id
_entity.type
_entity.pdbx_description
1 polymer ?
#
loop_
_entity_poly.entity_id
_entity_poly.type
_entity_poly.pdbx_seq_one_letter_code
_entity_poly.pdbx_strand_id
1 'polypeptide(L)'
;MNKLCFSIVATLLACNLLAAPFQKLPYTIKQPNGTLIECFVSGDEFFNWIHDNDGYPIIKGSDNYYYYAVLSGETFVASQFIVGEHLPNSVGIVKMQDIDNNIIRKKIDEARKALEIPEKPVLNPSRDQRNTLHTGTINNIVIYIRFAGESDFQTPRLTYDNRLNQPTGFSLKAYYWETSYNQLTINSTHYPPVEDPATQNFSYQDSHPRSYFQPYHETNNPNGYKSGQRTQREHQLLVDAVNWINANHPIPADLNIDTDNDGYVDNVCFMIKGNSGVWSDLLWAHRWSLYSYTVRINGKRVWDYTFQPENQVGVTTLCHEMFHVLGAPDLYHYNNGTNLHPVGKWCLMQNGSGHMLTYMKWKYAQQQWVTNIPEITESGQYTLYPTTQQTNNCYKIATPYSQKEFYMVEYRKRSGQFESTLPGQGLIVYRINTRFNGNADYDGITRFDEVYVYRPGGTTTTNGSVNAAPYSANSGRTAINDNTNPSGFLCDGTLGGLNIFDVSEIGDSISFNVSFDPLPFVELVINPQPEEGGNPTGAGSYEAGTVVELQANPNQGWKFVAWTKKSNALLTTQPSYSYAMGFENDTINAVYAEETYVDEIENQFVIYPNPANNLLYISTLTDIRQIVIYDISGKVLMNISSRDALRQIDISSLKSGVYLIEVYDSNKMSKTINKFIKL
;
A
#
# COMPACT_ATOMS: atom_id res chain seq x y z
N MET A 1 32.15 -15.00 -40.40
CA MET A 1 31.09 -13.94 -40.28
C MET A 1 30.03 -14.46 -39.33
N ASN A 2 30.21 -14.23 -38.05
CA ASN A 2 29.28 -14.66 -36.99
C ASN A 2 28.26 -13.57 -36.75
N LYS A 3 27.00 -13.89 -37.01
CA LYS A 3 25.88 -13.03 -36.62
C LYS A 3 25.55 -13.31 -35.13
N LEU A 4 25.83 -12.36 -34.28
CA LEU A 4 25.36 -12.33 -32.91
C LEU A 4 23.87 -11.95 -32.92
N CYS A 5 23.00 -12.89 -32.54
CA CYS A 5 21.60 -12.59 -32.20
C CYS A 5 21.55 -12.00 -30.80
N PHE A 6 21.25 -10.73 -30.69
CA PHE A 6 20.84 -10.11 -29.44
C PHE A 6 19.36 -10.49 -29.15
N SER A 7 19.16 -11.41 -28.23
CA SER A 7 17.84 -11.63 -27.61
C SER A 7 17.56 -10.51 -26.62
N ILE A 8 16.67 -9.59 -27.00
CA ILE A 8 16.08 -8.63 -26.06
C ILE A 8 15.09 -9.42 -25.20
N VAL A 9 15.49 -9.72 -23.98
CA VAL A 9 14.58 -10.16 -22.93
C VAL A 9 13.79 -8.94 -22.49
N ALA A 10 12.58 -8.78 -23.04
CA ALA A 10 11.60 -7.85 -22.53
C ALA A 10 11.14 -8.37 -21.15
N THR A 11 11.69 -7.79 -20.10
CA THR A 11 11.18 -7.96 -18.74
C THR A 11 9.82 -7.28 -18.70
N LEU A 12 8.75 -8.06 -18.86
CA LEU A 12 7.40 -7.64 -18.55
C LEU A 12 7.36 -7.37 -17.03
N LEU A 13 7.51 -6.10 -16.63
CA LEU A 13 7.03 -5.64 -15.36
C LEU A 13 5.51 -5.87 -15.35
N ALA A 14 5.08 -6.94 -14.69
CA ALA A 14 3.70 -7.12 -14.31
C ALA A 14 3.37 -5.99 -13.33
N CYS A 15 2.82 -4.88 -13.82
CA CYS A 15 2.11 -3.92 -12.99
C CYS A 15 0.95 -4.70 -12.37
N ASN A 16 1.03 -4.98 -11.08
CA ASN A 16 -0.11 -5.44 -10.29
C ASN A 16 -1.14 -4.31 -10.28
N LEU A 17 -2.11 -4.38 -11.19
CA LEU A 17 -3.28 -3.52 -11.20
C LEU A 17 -4.15 -3.99 -10.02
N LEU A 18 -4.24 -3.14 -9.02
CA LEU A 18 -5.01 -3.38 -7.80
C LEU A 18 -6.48 -3.00 -8.06
N ALA A 19 -7.38 -3.78 -7.51
CA ALA A 19 -8.79 -3.40 -7.39
C ALA A 19 -8.93 -2.33 -6.30
N ALA A 20 -9.79 -1.38 -6.49
CA ALA A 20 -10.22 -0.25 -5.67
C ALA A 20 -9.40 0.08 -4.41
N PRO A 21 -9.20 1.32 -4.04
CA PRO A 21 -9.03 2.48 -4.88
C PRO A 21 -7.68 2.45 -5.62
N PHE A 22 -7.62 2.96 -6.80
CA PHE A 22 -6.34 3.06 -7.51
C PHE A 22 -5.47 4.13 -6.87
N GLN A 23 -4.23 3.77 -6.61
CA GLN A 23 -3.19 4.72 -6.20
C GLN A 23 -2.09 4.72 -7.27
N LYS A 24 -1.92 5.88 -7.92
CA LYS A 24 -0.89 6.07 -8.95
C LYS A 24 -0.98 5.05 -10.09
N LEU A 25 -2.17 4.82 -10.64
CA LEU A 25 -2.32 4.08 -11.89
C LEU A 25 -1.65 4.89 -13.01
N PRO A 26 -0.63 4.36 -13.69
CA PRO A 26 0.06 5.09 -14.76
C PRO A 26 -0.90 5.53 -15.87
N TYR A 27 -0.81 6.77 -16.27
CA TYR A 27 -1.63 7.37 -17.30
C TYR A 27 -0.80 8.35 -18.12
N THR A 28 -1.10 8.43 -19.42
CA THR A 28 -0.40 9.37 -20.31
C THR A 28 -1.42 10.34 -20.89
N ILE A 29 -1.22 11.62 -20.69
CA ILE A 29 -1.99 12.69 -21.34
C ILE A 29 -1.22 13.22 -22.54
N LYS A 30 -1.97 13.64 -23.57
CA LYS A 30 -1.40 14.28 -24.77
C LYS A 30 -1.89 15.72 -24.83
N GLN A 31 -0.96 16.67 -24.80
CA GLN A 31 -1.25 18.08 -25.02
C GLN A 31 -1.64 18.35 -26.47
N PRO A 32 -2.40 19.40 -26.78
CA PRO A 32 -2.77 19.75 -28.15
C PRO A 32 -1.57 20.01 -29.09
N ASN A 33 -0.43 20.44 -28.53
CA ASN A 33 0.83 20.61 -29.27
C ASN A 33 1.54 19.28 -29.58
N GLY A 34 0.97 18.13 -29.17
CA GLY A 34 1.51 16.80 -29.38
C GLY A 34 2.39 16.26 -28.26
N THR A 35 2.75 17.05 -27.27
CA THR A 35 3.58 16.65 -26.12
C THR A 35 2.85 15.57 -25.32
N LEU A 36 3.55 14.47 -25.04
CA LEU A 36 3.07 13.40 -24.15
C LEU A 36 3.61 13.66 -22.74
N ILE A 37 2.73 13.55 -21.75
CA ILE A 37 3.07 13.75 -20.34
C ILE A 37 2.63 12.49 -19.58
N GLU A 38 3.60 11.85 -18.93
CA GLU A 38 3.34 10.76 -18.00
C GLU A 38 2.77 11.33 -16.70
N CYS A 39 1.67 10.79 -16.26
CA CYS A 39 0.97 11.17 -15.05
C CYS A 39 0.29 9.93 -14.44
N PHE A 40 -0.52 10.12 -13.44
CA PHE A 40 -1.17 9.05 -12.72
C PHE A 40 -2.64 9.37 -12.49
N VAL A 41 -3.44 8.32 -12.33
CA VAL A 41 -4.83 8.41 -11.85
C VAL A 41 -4.90 7.76 -10.48
N SER A 42 -5.57 8.41 -9.54
CA SER A 42 -5.88 7.89 -8.21
C SER A 42 -7.34 8.12 -7.88
N GLY A 43 -7.89 7.33 -6.93
CA GLY A 43 -9.26 7.41 -6.47
C GLY A 43 -10.08 6.16 -6.73
N ASP A 44 -11.38 6.28 -6.55
CA ASP A 44 -12.38 5.24 -6.70
C ASP A 44 -13.56 5.70 -7.59
N GLU A 45 -14.64 4.96 -7.64
CA GLU A 45 -15.84 5.28 -8.43
C GLU A 45 -16.61 6.51 -7.92
N PHE A 46 -16.36 6.96 -6.70
CA PHE A 46 -17.00 8.14 -6.10
C PHE A 46 -16.20 9.42 -6.28
N PHE A 47 -14.85 9.29 -6.21
CA PHE A 47 -13.95 10.41 -6.40
C PHE A 47 -12.60 9.95 -6.97
N ASN A 48 -12.28 10.36 -8.18
CA ASN A 48 -11.00 10.07 -8.85
C ASN A 48 -10.43 11.33 -9.50
N TRP A 49 -9.11 11.38 -9.64
CA TRP A 49 -8.39 12.53 -10.22
C TRP A 49 -7.11 12.12 -10.93
N ILE A 50 -6.67 12.97 -11.88
CA ILE A 50 -5.32 12.87 -12.46
C ILE A 50 -4.35 13.71 -11.64
N HIS A 51 -3.11 13.26 -11.55
CA HIS A 51 -2.04 13.98 -10.88
C HIS A 51 -0.67 13.62 -11.46
N ASP A 52 0.33 14.46 -11.20
CA ASP A 52 1.72 14.15 -11.46
C ASP A 52 2.30 13.17 -10.40
N ASN A 53 3.58 12.84 -10.53
CA ASN A 53 4.24 11.91 -9.58
C ASN A 53 4.23 12.41 -8.14
N ASP A 54 4.17 13.71 -7.91
CA ASP A 54 4.23 14.33 -6.59
C ASP A 54 2.85 14.57 -5.95
N GLY A 55 1.76 14.27 -6.69
CA GLY A 55 0.37 14.36 -6.23
C GLY A 55 -0.29 15.72 -6.48
N TYR A 56 0.22 16.53 -7.40
CA TYR A 56 -0.44 17.75 -7.83
C TYR A 56 -1.56 17.45 -8.81
N PRO A 57 -2.80 17.89 -8.55
CA PRO A 57 -3.95 17.57 -9.39
C PRO A 57 -3.87 18.22 -10.77
N ILE A 58 -4.31 17.49 -11.80
CA ILE A 58 -4.28 17.89 -13.20
C ILE A 58 -5.71 17.87 -13.75
N ILE A 59 -6.11 18.89 -14.48
CA ILE A 59 -7.42 19.00 -15.12
C ILE A 59 -7.30 19.55 -16.55
N LYS A 60 -8.21 19.16 -17.41
CA LYS A 60 -8.25 19.62 -18.79
C LYS A 60 -8.96 20.97 -18.88
N GLY A 61 -8.31 21.97 -19.48
CA GLY A 61 -8.88 23.28 -19.73
C GLY A 61 -9.82 23.34 -20.94
N SER A 62 -10.50 24.49 -21.12
CA SER A 62 -11.44 24.71 -22.22
C SER A 62 -10.78 24.71 -23.62
N ASP A 63 -9.50 24.98 -23.70
CA ASP A 63 -8.66 24.96 -24.90
C ASP A 63 -8.05 23.58 -25.22
N ASN A 64 -8.46 22.56 -24.47
CA ASN A 64 -7.95 21.19 -24.53
C ASN A 64 -6.54 20.96 -23.98
N TYR A 65 -5.83 22.00 -23.48
CA TYR A 65 -4.60 21.80 -22.73
C TYR A 65 -4.90 21.25 -21.33
N TYR A 66 -3.95 20.50 -20.78
CA TYR A 66 -3.98 20.05 -19.40
C TYR A 66 -3.20 21.01 -18.53
N TYR A 67 -3.84 21.45 -17.46
CA TYR A 67 -3.34 22.41 -16.48
C TYR A 67 -3.26 21.79 -15.10
N TYR A 68 -2.43 22.34 -14.24
CA TYR A 68 -2.58 22.04 -12.82
C TYR A 68 -3.92 22.59 -12.34
N ALA A 69 -4.64 21.78 -11.53
CA ALA A 69 -5.95 22.18 -11.00
C ALA A 69 -5.80 23.00 -9.72
N VAL A 70 -6.69 23.96 -9.54
CA VAL A 70 -6.84 24.73 -8.29
C VAL A 70 -8.30 24.68 -7.85
N LEU A 71 -8.53 24.90 -6.54
CA LEU A 71 -9.89 25.04 -6.01
C LEU A 71 -10.39 26.49 -6.24
N SER A 72 -11.58 26.59 -6.82
CA SER A 72 -12.40 27.82 -6.87
C SER A 72 -13.68 27.54 -6.09
N GLY A 73 -13.74 27.97 -4.82
CA GLY A 73 -14.72 27.48 -3.87
C GLY A 73 -14.55 25.98 -3.61
N GLU A 74 -15.58 25.18 -3.89
CA GLU A 74 -15.56 23.71 -3.75
C GLU A 74 -15.30 22.97 -5.08
N THR A 75 -14.99 23.68 -6.17
CA THR A 75 -14.83 23.10 -7.52
C THR A 75 -13.40 23.17 -7.99
N PHE A 76 -12.88 22.06 -8.54
CA PHE A 76 -11.60 22.06 -9.22
C PHE A 76 -11.72 22.73 -10.60
N VAL A 77 -10.85 23.69 -10.86
CA VAL A 77 -10.78 24.41 -12.13
C VAL A 77 -9.33 24.43 -12.66
N ALA A 78 -9.18 24.60 -13.96
CA ALA A 78 -7.88 24.78 -14.57
C ALA A 78 -7.23 26.08 -14.08
N SER A 79 -5.99 26.01 -13.61
CA SER A 79 -5.17 27.18 -13.37
C SER A 79 -4.65 27.76 -14.71
N GLN A 80 -3.81 28.79 -14.64
CA GLN A 80 -3.08 29.28 -15.83
C GLN A 80 -1.79 28.49 -16.15
N PHE A 81 -1.44 27.46 -15.36
CA PHE A 81 -0.16 26.75 -15.41
C PHE A 81 -0.30 25.43 -16.14
N ILE A 82 0.25 25.36 -17.36
CA ILE A 82 0.22 24.20 -18.22
C ILE A 82 1.14 23.11 -17.65
N VAL A 83 0.62 21.86 -17.59
CA VAL A 83 1.39 20.70 -17.16
C VAL A 83 2.50 20.40 -18.17
N GLY A 84 3.71 20.21 -17.66
CA GLY A 84 4.91 20.00 -18.48
C GLY A 84 5.67 21.28 -18.84
N GLU A 85 5.09 22.47 -18.63
CA GLU A 85 5.74 23.77 -18.85
C GLU A 85 6.08 24.48 -17.52
N HIS A 86 5.36 24.19 -16.45
CA HIS A 86 5.52 24.84 -15.15
C HIS A 86 5.79 23.82 -14.04
N LEU A 87 6.56 24.23 -13.02
CA LEU A 87 6.77 23.45 -11.80
C LEU A 87 5.69 23.84 -10.77
N PRO A 88 4.81 22.94 -10.35
CA PRO A 88 3.61 23.28 -9.55
C PRO A 88 3.95 23.90 -8.20
N ASN A 89 5.02 23.45 -7.52
CA ASN A 89 5.48 24.00 -6.24
C ASN A 89 5.97 25.45 -6.33
N SER A 90 6.49 25.86 -7.49
CA SER A 90 7.00 27.25 -7.71
C SER A 90 5.89 28.27 -7.95
N VAL A 91 4.67 27.80 -8.28
CA VAL A 91 3.51 28.62 -8.65
C VAL A 91 2.34 28.49 -7.66
N GLY A 92 2.58 27.86 -6.51
CA GLY A 92 1.61 27.80 -5.41
C GLY A 92 0.44 26.84 -5.61
N ILE A 93 0.59 25.84 -6.47
CA ILE A 93 -0.39 24.76 -6.59
C ILE A 93 -0.32 23.86 -5.35
N VAL A 94 -1.48 23.48 -4.82
CA VAL A 94 -1.62 22.63 -3.62
C VAL A 94 -1.76 21.19 -4.05
N LYS A 95 -1.08 20.28 -3.36
CA LYS A 95 -1.24 18.83 -3.59
C LYS A 95 -2.63 18.38 -3.14
N MET A 96 -3.16 17.32 -3.79
CA MET A 96 -4.48 16.79 -3.42
C MET A 96 -4.57 16.41 -1.93
N GLN A 97 -3.53 15.84 -1.36
CA GLN A 97 -3.48 15.46 0.06
C GLN A 97 -3.52 16.63 1.05
N ASP A 98 -3.21 17.86 0.60
CA ASP A 98 -3.16 19.07 1.43
C ASP A 98 -4.44 19.91 1.26
N ILE A 99 -5.41 19.43 0.46
CA ILE A 99 -6.73 20.06 0.28
C ILE A 99 -7.61 19.72 1.48
N ASP A 100 -8.48 20.67 1.87
CA ASP A 100 -9.43 20.44 2.97
C ASP A 100 -10.27 19.19 2.73
N ASN A 101 -10.11 18.22 3.60
CA ASN A 101 -10.77 16.92 3.55
C ASN A 101 -12.31 17.04 3.55
N ASN A 102 -12.87 18.08 4.15
CA ASN A 102 -14.32 18.26 4.15
C ASN A 102 -14.87 18.51 2.74
N ILE A 103 -14.09 19.15 1.86
CA ILE A 103 -14.49 19.39 0.46
C ILE A 103 -14.53 18.06 -0.30
N ILE A 104 -13.49 17.23 -0.12
CA ILE A 104 -13.43 15.92 -0.78
C ILE A 104 -14.54 15.02 -0.26
N ARG A 105 -14.71 14.94 1.06
CA ARG A 105 -15.77 14.16 1.71
C ARG A 105 -17.15 14.54 1.22
N LYS A 106 -17.46 15.83 1.15
CA LYS A 106 -18.75 16.32 0.63
C LYS A 106 -19.01 15.82 -0.79
N LYS A 107 -17.99 15.86 -1.68
CA LYS A 107 -18.12 15.35 -3.05
C LYS A 107 -18.39 13.85 -3.09
N ILE A 108 -17.69 13.07 -2.27
CA ILE A 108 -17.91 11.63 -2.15
C ILE A 108 -19.32 11.33 -1.62
N ASP A 109 -19.77 12.02 -0.58
CA ASP A 109 -21.10 11.83 0.00
C ASP A 109 -22.20 12.19 -1.01
N GLU A 110 -22.02 13.25 -1.80
CA GLU A 110 -22.92 13.63 -2.88
C GLU A 110 -22.96 12.57 -3.99
N ALA A 111 -21.80 12.04 -4.40
CA ALA A 111 -21.70 10.97 -5.39
C ALA A 111 -22.36 9.68 -4.90
N ARG A 112 -22.10 9.28 -3.66
CA ARG A 112 -22.71 8.08 -3.04
C ARG A 112 -24.22 8.19 -2.92
N LYS A 113 -24.72 9.34 -2.46
CA LYS A 113 -26.17 9.61 -2.37
C LYS A 113 -26.85 9.55 -3.74
N ALA A 114 -26.16 10.00 -4.79
CA ALA A 114 -26.66 9.91 -6.16
C ALA A 114 -26.69 8.47 -6.69
N LEU A 115 -25.95 7.55 -6.06
CA LEU A 115 -25.81 6.13 -6.43
C LEU A 115 -26.53 5.19 -5.46
N GLU A 116 -27.38 5.70 -4.57
CA GLU A 116 -28.11 4.89 -3.61
C GLU A 116 -28.98 3.85 -4.32
N ILE A 117 -28.74 2.56 -4.01
CA ILE A 117 -29.41 1.42 -4.63
C ILE A 117 -30.72 1.17 -3.88
N PRO A 118 -31.89 1.15 -4.57
CA PRO A 118 -33.13 0.76 -3.94
C PRO A 118 -33.11 -0.73 -3.55
N GLU A 119 -33.92 -1.11 -2.59
CA GLU A 119 -34.08 -2.50 -2.15
C GLU A 119 -34.41 -3.41 -3.36
N LYS A 120 -33.69 -4.56 -3.45
CA LYS A 120 -33.88 -5.55 -4.51
C LYS A 120 -35.27 -6.19 -4.38
N PRO A 121 -36.17 -6.06 -5.38
CA PRO A 121 -37.48 -6.66 -5.31
C PRO A 121 -37.43 -8.19 -5.21
N VAL A 122 -38.26 -8.78 -4.37
CA VAL A 122 -38.37 -10.24 -4.27
C VAL A 122 -39.19 -10.77 -5.45
N LEU A 123 -38.56 -11.46 -6.39
CA LEU A 123 -39.22 -12.05 -7.56
C LEU A 123 -39.69 -13.48 -7.32
N ASN A 124 -38.97 -14.25 -6.52
CA ASN A 124 -39.33 -15.62 -6.17
C ASN A 124 -39.41 -15.80 -4.65
N PRO A 125 -40.60 -15.62 -4.05
CA PRO A 125 -40.78 -15.78 -2.61
C PRO A 125 -40.66 -17.21 -2.11
N SER A 126 -40.68 -18.21 -3.01
CA SER A 126 -40.53 -19.65 -2.71
C SER A 126 -39.07 -20.12 -2.76
N ARG A 127 -38.15 -19.20 -2.94
CA ARG A 127 -36.71 -19.50 -2.95
C ARG A 127 -36.27 -20.18 -1.67
N ASP A 128 -35.50 -21.27 -1.76
CA ASP A 128 -34.80 -21.83 -0.61
C ASP A 128 -33.69 -20.84 -0.18
N GLN A 129 -33.85 -20.21 0.97
CA GLN A 129 -32.87 -19.27 1.51
C GLN A 129 -31.51 -19.90 1.80
N ARG A 130 -31.38 -21.23 1.80
CA ARG A 130 -30.10 -21.94 1.91
C ARG A 130 -29.39 -22.07 0.58
N ASN A 131 -30.06 -21.83 -0.54
CA ASN A 131 -29.46 -21.78 -1.86
C ASN A 131 -28.90 -20.36 -2.06
N THR A 132 -27.60 -20.23 -2.04
CA THR A 132 -26.87 -18.95 -2.11
C THR A 132 -25.81 -19.01 -3.19
N LEU A 133 -25.39 -17.83 -3.67
CA LEU A 133 -24.33 -17.68 -4.68
C LEU A 133 -22.92 -18.09 -4.17
N HIS A 134 -22.78 -18.68 -2.98
CA HIS A 134 -21.47 -18.88 -2.36
C HIS A 134 -20.88 -20.27 -2.58
N THR A 135 -21.65 -21.20 -3.15
CA THR A 135 -21.19 -22.57 -3.44
C THR A 135 -21.71 -23.03 -4.81
N GLY A 136 -21.07 -24.07 -5.36
CA GLY A 136 -21.44 -24.61 -6.68
C GLY A 136 -20.83 -23.82 -7.82
N THR A 137 -21.64 -23.55 -8.86
CA THR A 137 -21.16 -22.88 -10.08
C THR A 137 -21.99 -21.66 -10.41
N ILE A 138 -21.37 -20.50 -10.47
CA ILE A 138 -21.91 -19.26 -11.03
C ILE A 138 -21.54 -19.21 -12.50
N ASN A 139 -22.51 -18.96 -13.39
CA ASN A 139 -22.28 -18.66 -14.79
C ASN A 139 -22.35 -17.13 -15.01
N ASN A 140 -21.22 -16.50 -14.95
CA ASN A 140 -21.03 -15.08 -15.19
C ASN A 140 -21.12 -14.76 -16.68
N ILE A 141 -22.00 -13.86 -17.08
CA ILE A 141 -22.17 -13.45 -18.48
C ILE A 141 -21.29 -12.23 -18.74
N VAL A 142 -20.40 -12.31 -19.72
CA VAL A 142 -19.48 -11.22 -20.07
C VAL A 142 -19.88 -10.59 -21.37
N ILE A 143 -20.30 -9.31 -21.36
CA ILE A 143 -20.75 -8.57 -22.55
C ILE A 143 -19.74 -7.48 -22.87
N TYR A 144 -19.22 -7.49 -24.12
CA TYR A 144 -18.27 -6.50 -24.60
C TYR A 144 -18.96 -5.33 -25.28
N ILE A 145 -18.56 -4.11 -24.91
CA ILE A 145 -19.18 -2.85 -25.36
C ILE A 145 -18.10 -1.91 -25.90
N ARG A 146 -18.35 -1.27 -27.05
CA ARG A 146 -17.61 -0.11 -27.57
C ARG A 146 -18.59 1.01 -27.92
N PHE A 147 -18.06 2.21 -28.09
CA PHE A 147 -18.88 3.39 -28.40
C PHE A 147 -18.86 3.72 -29.91
N ALA A 148 -19.82 4.54 -30.36
CA ALA A 148 -19.87 4.99 -31.74
C ALA A 148 -18.55 5.65 -32.17
N GLY A 149 -18.08 5.29 -33.38
CA GLY A 149 -16.83 5.80 -33.92
C GLY A 149 -15.55 5.10 -33.44
N GLU A 150 -15.68 4.14 -32.51
CA GLU A 150 -14.54 3.35 -32.05
C GLU A 150 -14.40 2.04 -32.87
N SER A 151 -13.14 1.62 -33.11
CA SER A 151 -12.85 0.27 -33.64
C SER A 151 -13.14 -0.77 -32.55
N ASP A 152 -13.20 -2.06 -32.92
CA ASP A 152 -13.29 -3.13 -31.93
C ASP A 152 -12.05 -3.22 -31.03
N PHE A 153 -12.15 -4.00 -29.95
CA PHE A 153 -11.02 -4.29 -29.05
C PHE A 153 -9.84 -4.83 -29.87
N GLN A 154 -8.66 -4.28 -29.62
CA GLN A 154 -7.44 -4.75 -30.28
C GLN A 154 -6.83 -5.95 -29.55
N THR A 155 -7.10 -6.10 -28.27
CA THR A 155 -6.68 -7.26 -27.48
C THR A 155 -7.57 -8.45 -27.79
N PRO A 156 -7.00 -9.61 -28.18
CA PRO A 156 -7.77 -10.82 -28.45
C PRO A 156 -8.62 -11.28 -27.27
N ARG A 157 -9.77 -11.90 -27.57
CA ARG A 157 -10.72 -12.42 -26.58
C ARG A 157 -10.07 -13.38 -25.59
N LEU A 158 -9.15 -14.23 -26.04
CA LEU A 158 -8.43 -15.20 -25.23
C LEU A 158 -7.65 -14.54 -24.06
N THR A 159 -7.17 -13.31 -24.25
CA THR A 159 -6.46 -12.58 -23.18
C THR A 159 -7.39 -12.28 -21.99
N TYR A 160 -8.64 -11.90 -22.27
CA TYR A 160 -9.65 -11.66 -21.23
C TYR A 160 -10.18 -12.97 -20.67
N ASP A 161 -10.40 -13.98 -21.52
CA ASP A 161 -10.82 -15.31 -21.10
C ASP A 161 -9.82 -15.94 -20.13
N ASN A 162 -8.53 -15.79 -20.38
CA ASN A 162 -7.48 -16.25 -19.47
C ASN A 162 -7.57 -15.58 -18.09
N ARG A 163 -7.90 -14.29 -18.01
CA ARG A 163 -8.08 -13.59 -16.73
C ARG A 163 -9.33 -14.02 -15.97
N LEU A 164 -10.31 -14.54 -16.68
CA LEU A 164 -11.60 -14.96 -16.11
C LEU A 164 -11.65 -16.46 -15.82
N ASN A 165 -11.21 -17.30 -16.74
CA ASN A 165 -11.57 -18.73 -16.79
C ASN A 165 -10.41 -19.71 -16.60
N GLN A 166 -9.14 -19.28 -16.59
CA GLN A 166 -8.04 -20.23 -16.36
C GLN A 166 -8.26 -20.99 -15.05
N PRO A 167 -8.24 -22.34 -15.05
CA PRO A 167 -8.47 -23.12 -13.83
C PRO A 167 -7.26 -23.09 -12.87
N THR A 168 -6.09 -22.74 -13.39
CA THR A 168 -4.83 -22.57 -12.67
C THR A 168 -4.17 -21.28 -13.11
N GLY A 169 -3.36 -20.65 -12.28
CA GLY A 169 -2.81 -19.34 -12.58
C GLY A 169 -3.72 -18.20 -12.07
N PHE A 170 -3.31 -16.95 -12.32
CA PHE A 170 -4.04 -15.78 -11.87
C PHE A 170 -5.29 -15.55 -12.75
N SER A 171 -6.45 -15.96 -12.24
CA SER A 171 -7.77 -15.76 -12.86
C SER A 171 -8.87 -15.61 -11.82
N LEU A 172 -10.02 -15.07 -12.23
CA LEU A 172 -11.22 -15.00 -11.40
C LEU A 172 -11.65 -16.40 -10.92
N LYS A 173 -11.70 -17.36 -11.83
CA LYS A 173 -12.09 -18.75 -11.55
C LYS A 173 -11.14 -19.40 -10.55
N ALA A 174 -9.83 -19.34 -10.78
CA ALA A 174 -8.83 -19.94 -9.90
C ALA A 174 -8.83 -19.26 -8.52
N TYR A 175 -9.05 -17.95 -8.46
CA TYR A 175 -9.14 -17.22 -7.20
C TYR A 175 -10.28 -17.73 -6.31
N TYR A 176 -11.51 -17.75 -6.86
CA TYR A 176 -12.67 -18.20 -6.07
C TYR A 176 -12.62 -19.69 -5.77
N TRP A 177 -12.06 -20.51 -6.66
CA TRP A 177 -11.80 -21.91 -6.37
C TRP A 177 -10.87 -22.10 -5.16
N GLU A 178 -9.71 -21.41 -5.15
CA GLU A 178 -8.74 -21.50 -4.04
C GLU A 178 -9.31 -20.89 -2.75
N THR A 179 -9.85 -19.66 -2.81
CA THR A 179 -10.28 -18.94 -1.61
C THR A 179 -11.52 -19.49 -0.95
N SER A 180 -12.38 -20.18 -1.70
CA SER A 180 -13.57 -20.87 -1.19
C SER A 180 -13.30 -22.31 -0.74
N TYR A 181 -12.05 -22.75 -0.75
CA TYR A 181 -11.68 -24.14 -0.45
C TYR A 181 -12.37 -25.15 -1.39
N ASN A 182 -12.33 -24.86 -2.69
CA ASN A 182 -12.90 -25.63 -3.78
C ASN A 182 -14.45 -25.75 -3.76
N GLN A 183 -15.13 -24.79 -3.13
CA GLN A 183 -16.59 -24.82 -3.01
C GLN A 183 -17.31 -23.98 -4.07
N LEU A 184 -16.67 -22.91 -4.59
CA LEU A 184 -17.25 -22.02 -5.60
C LEU A 184 -16.43 -22.02 -6.89
N THR A 185 -17.11 -22.28 -7.99
CA THR A 185 -16.56 -22.13 -9.36
C THR A 185 -17.29 -20.98 -10.06
N ILE A 186 -16.53 -20.07 -10.67
CA ILE A 186 -17.11 -19.03 -11.51
C ILE A 186 -16.69 -19.32 -12.97
N ASN A 187 -17.67 -19.61 -13.83
CA ASN A 187 -17.47 -19.76 -15.25
C ASN A 187 -17.96 -18.50 -15.97
N SER A 188 -17.13 -17.92 -16.81
CA SER A 188 -17.47 -16.72 -17.57
C SER A 188 -17.68 -17.05 -19.04
N THR A 189 -18.86 -16.71 -19.57
CA THR A 189 -19.19 -16.91 -20.99
C THR A 189 -19.25 -15.57 -21.69
N HIS A 190 -18.54 -15.44 -22.81
CA HIS A 190 -18.30 -14.19 -23.51
C HIS A 190 -19.27 -13.93 -24.65
N TYR A 191 -19.86 -12.71 -24.70
CA TYR A 191 -20.80 -12.27 -25.73
C TYR A 191 -20.41 -10.88 -26.28
N PRO A 192 -20.55 -10.66 -27.61
CA PRO A 192 -20.84 -11.65 -28.63
C PRO A 192 -19.76 -12.72 -28.72
N PRO A 193 -20.08 -13.96 -29.16
CA PRO A 193 -19.06 -14.99 -29.42
C PRO A 193 -18.16 -14.58 -30.59
N VAL A 194 -16.95 -15.13 -30.64
CA VAL A 194 -16.02 -14.98 -31.77
C VAL A 194 -15.59 -16.36 -32.27
N GLU A 195 -15.27 -16.46 -33.58
CA GLU A 195 -14.86 -17.73 -34.20
C GLU A 195 -13.46 -18.14 -33.72
N ASP A 196 -12.51 -17.20 -33.68
CA ASP A 196 -11.15 -17.42 -33.20
C ASP A 196 -10.80 -16.47 -32.05
N PRO A 197 -10.94 -16.90 -30.78
CA PRO A 197 -10.61 -16.10 -29.63
C PRO A 197 -9.13 -15.69 -29.53
N ALA A 198 -8.23 -16.42 -30.16
CA ALA A 198 -6.79 -16.14 -30.10
C ALA A 198 -6.40 -14.88 -30.93
N THR A 199 -7.16 -14.54 -31.92
CA THR A 199 -6.85 -13.43 -32.84
C THR A 199 -7.96 -12.39 -32.94
N GLN A 200 -9.17 -12.72 -32.51
CA GLN A 200 -10.37 -11.89 -32.71
C GLN A 200 -10.94 -11.39 -31.38
N ASN A 201 -11.58 -10.24 -31.48
CA ASN A 201 -12.53 -9.76 -30.48
C ASN A 201 -13.67 -9.04 -31.23
N PHE A 202 -14.88 -9.14 -30.68
CA PHE A 202 -16.08 -8.52 -31.24
C PHE A 202 -16.95 -8.00 -30.10
N SER A 203 -17.56 -6.85 -30.29
CA SER A 203 -18.32 -6.16 -29.23
C SER A 203 -19.60 -5.54 -29.77
N TYR A 204 -20.60 -5.38 -28.90
CA TYR A 204 -21.72 -4.47 -29.15
C TYR A 204 -21.19 -3.06 -29.34
N GLN A 205 -21.72 -2.34 -30.34
CA GLN A 205 -21.41 -0.92 -30.54
C GLN A 205 -22.62 -0.09 -30.17
N ASP A 206 -22.46 0.75 -29.14
CA ASP A 206 -23.47 1.73 -28.78
C ASP A 206 -23.63 2.82 -29.86
N SER A 207 -24.82 3.39 -29.96
CA SER A 207 -25.12 4.46 -30.91
C SER A 207 -24.50 5.81 -30.56
N HIS A 208 -24.09 5.99 -29.30
CA HIS A 208 -23.50 7.23 -28.80
C HIS A 208 -21.97 7.14 -28.74
N PRO A 209 -21.26 8.25 -28.95
CA PRO A 209 -19.82 8.33 -28.75
C PRO A 209 -19.48 8.28 -27.25
N ARG A 210 -18.26 7.88 -26.90
CA ARG A 210 -17.75 7.83 -25.53
C ARG A 210 -18.00 9.13 -24.74
N SER A 211 -17.87 10.28 -25.40
CA SER A 211 -18.10 11.59 -24.80
C SER A 211 -19.50 11.78 -24.21
N TYR A 212 -20.52 11.06 -24.74
CA TYR A 212 -21.87 11.05 -24.18
C TYR A 212 -21.92 10.48 -22.77
N PHE A 213 -21.03 9.54 -22.47
CA PHE A 213 -20.89 8.87 -21.17
C PHE A 213 -19.82 9.51 -20.27
N GLN A 214 -19.39 10.71 -20.58
CA GLN A 214 -18.47 11.53 -19.79
C GLN A 214 -19.15 12.79 -19.28
N PRO A 215 -18.65 13.43 -18.21
CA PRO A 215 -19.26 14.65 -17.65
C PRO A 215 -19.44 15.76 -18.68
N TYR A 216 -20.55 16.49 -18.56
CA TYR A 216 -20.85 17.67 -19.35
C TYR A 216 -19.81 18.76 -19.14
N HIS A 217 -19.37 19.37 -20.23
CA HIS A 217 -18.58 20.59 -20.21
C HIS A 217 -19.04 21.49 -21.36
N GLU A 218 -19.39 22.73 -21.08
CA GLU A 218 -20.00 23.66 -22.03
C GLU A 218 -19.26 23.73 -23.38
N THR A 219 -17.94 23.78 -23.33
CA THR A 219 -17.08 23.92 -24.53
C THR A 219 -16.52 22.57 -25.01
N ASN A 220 -16.01 21.72 -24.07
CA ASN A 220 -15.23 20.54 -24.45
C ASN A 220 -16.07 19.28 -24.60
N ASN A 221 -17.21 19.19 -23.92
CA ASN A 221 -18.13 18.06 -24.02
C ASN A 221 -19.59 18.50 -23.83
N PRO A 222 -20.17 19.25 -24.78
CA PRO A 222 -21.55 19.76 -24.67
C PRO A 222 -22.60 18.63 -24.70
N ASN A 223 -22.24 17.43 -25.16
CA ASN A 223 -23.11 16.26 -25.18
C ASN A 223 -22.93 15.34 -23.94
N GLY A 224 -22.02 15.68 -23.04
CA GLY A 224 -21.78 14.93 -21.81
C GLY A 224 -22.99 14.90 -20.86
N TYR A 225 -22.97 14.00 -19.88
CA TYR A 225 -24.06 13.92 -18.90
C TYR A 225 -23.96 15.06 -17.88
N LYS A 226 -25.11 15.59 -17.52
CA LYS A 226 -25.29 16.55 -16.41
C LYS A 226 -25.64 15.79 -15.13
N SER A 227 -25.51 16.47 -14.00
CA SER A 227 -25.92 15.92 -12.69
C SER A 227 -27.30 15.26 -12.78
N GLY A 228 -27.44 14.06 -12.25
CA GLY A 228 -28.67 13.24 -12.31
C GLY A 228 -28.88 12.43 -13.60
N GLN A 229 -28.08 12.62 -14.65
CA GLN A 229 -28.19 11.82 -15.89
C GLN A 229 -27.23 10.61 -15.91
N ARG A 230 -26.26 10.56 -15.03
CA ARG A 230 -25.22 9.51 -14.98
C ARG A 230 -25.85 8.11 -14.99
N THR A 231 -26.61 7.80 -13.95
CA THR A 231 -27.27 6.50 -13.75
C THR A 231 -28.16 6.10 -14.94
N GLN A 232 -28.96 7.05 -15.45
CA GLN A 232 -29.85 6.76 -16.58
C GLN A 232 -29.07 6.40 -17.84
N ARG A 233 -27.97 7.11 -18.14
CA ARG A 233 -27.16 6.85 -19.34
C ARG A 233 -26.41 5.52 -19.23
N GLU A 234 -25.84 5.24 -18.05
CA GLU A 234 -25.21 3.96 -17.81
C GLU A 234 -26.19 2.81 -17.93
N HIS A 235 -27.28 2.87 -17.18
CA HIS A 235 -28.28 1.80 -17.23
C HIS A 235 -28.89 1.60 -18.61
N GLN A 236 -29.09 2.69 -19.40
CA GLN A 236 -29.58 2.56 -20.76
C GLN A 236 -28.57 1.87 -21.67
N LEU A 237 -27.27 2.21 -21.57
CA LEU A 237 -26.18 1.53 -22.28
C LEU A 237 -26.22 0.01 -22.03
N LEU A 238 -26.36 -0.40 -20.77
CA LEU A 238 -26.38 -1.81 -20.39
C LEU A 238 -27.64 -2.52 -20.89
N VAL A 239 -28.80 -1.86 -20.84
CA VAL A 239 -30.06 -2.37 -21.40
C VAL A 239 -29.95 -2.59 -22.90
N ASP A 240 -29.41 -1.61 -23.61
CA ASP A 240 -29.25 -1.69 -25.07
C ASP A 240 -28.30 -2.79 -25.47
N ALA A 241 -27.20 -2.96 -24.74
CA ALA A 241 -26.25 -4.07 -24.95
C ALA A 241 -26.91 -5.44 -24.72
N VAL A 242 -27.63 -5.62 -23.60
CA VAL A 242 -28.34 -6.88 -23.30
C VAL A 242 -29.40 -7.19 -24.36
N ASN A 243 -30.20 -6.19 -24.78
CA ASN A 243 -31.23 -6.37 -25.81
C ASN A 243 -30.62 -6.75 -27.17
N TRP A 244 -29.48 -6.12 -27.52
CA TRP A 244 -28.78 -6.44 -28.74
C TRP A 244 -28.21 -7.89 -28.71
N ILE A 245 -27.65 -8.32 -27.56
CA ILE A 245 -27.19 -9.71 -27.36
C ILE A 245 -28.37 -10.69 -27.51
N ASN A 246 -29.49 -10.42 -26.82
CA ASN A 246 -30.68 -11.28 -26.90
C ASN A 246 -31.19 -11.44 -28.34
N ALA A 247 -31.10 -10.38 -29.16
CA ALA A 247 -31.59 -10.38 -30.55
C ALA A 247 -30.63 -11.04 -31.54
N ASN A 248 -29.32 -10.87 -31.37
CA ASN A 248 -28.32 -11.25 -32.36
C ASN A 248 -27.45 -12.45 -31.95
N HIS A 249 -27.25 -12.66 -30.64
CA HIS A 249 -26.40 -13.72 -30.10
C HIS A 249 -27.03 -14.29 -28.82
N PRO A 250 -28.23 -14.87 -28.90
CA PRO A 250 -28.99 -15.29 -27.72
C PRO A 250 -28.20 -16.27 -26.84
N ILE A 251 -28.25 -16.05 -25.55
CA ILE A 251 -27.61 -16.92 -24.55
C ILE A 251 -28.39 -18.25 -24.52
N PRO A 252 -27.71 -19.42 -24.55
CA PRO A 252 -28.37 -20.72 -24.50
C PRO A 252 -29.35 -20.82 -23.33
N ALA A 253 -30.57 -21.32 -23.62
CA ALA A 253 -31.63 -21.38 -22.61
C ALA A 253 -31.36 -22.43 -21.49
N ASP A 254 -30.49 -23.39 -21.76
CA ASP A 254 -30.04 -24.46 -20.85
C ASP A 254 -28.87 -24.02 -19.94
N LEU A 255 -28.23 -22.85 -20.24
CA LEU A 255 -27.24 -22.29 -19.35
C LEU A 255 -27.92 -21.74 -18.10
N ASN A 256 -27.62 -22.35 -16.95
CA ASN A 256 -28.16 -21.86 -15.66
C ASN A 256 -27.46 -20.55 -15.26
N ILE A 257 -28.16 -19.42 -15.40
CA ILE A 257 -27.70 -18.07 -15.05
C ILE A 257 -28.37 -17.49 -13.80
N ASP A 258 -29.12 -18.31 -13.07
CA ASP A 258 -29.85 -17.99 -11.84
C ASP A 258 -29.68 -19.18 -10.89
N THR A 259 -28.48 -19.29 -10.32
CA THR A 259 -28.02 -20.47 -9.56
C THR A 259 -28.82 -20.63 -8.26
N ASP A 260 -29.19 -19.54 -7.62
CA ASP A 260 -29.95 -19.53 -6.36
C ASP A 260 -31.46 -19.45 -6.59
N ASN A 261 -31.90 -19.44 -7.84
CA ASN A 261 -33.29 -19.44 -8.25
C ASN A 261 -34.10 -18.28 -7.66
N ASP A 262 -33.51 -17.10 -7.56
CA ASP A 262 -34.17 -15.88 -7.08
C ASP A 262 -34.90 -15.10 -8.19
N GLY A 263 -34.76 -15.51 -9.44
CA GLY A 263 -35.37 -14.88 -10.62
C GLY A 263 -34.51 -13.80 -11.26
N TYR A 264 -33.29 -13.63 -10.77
CA TYR A 264 -32.30 -12.71 -11.31
C TYR A 264 -31.13 -13.48 -11.97
N VAL A 265 -30.42 -12.79 -12.83
CA VAL A 265 -29.12 -13.27 -13.35
C VAL A 265 -28.09 -13.12 -12.24
N ASP A 266 -27.29 -14.17 -11.96
CA ASP A 266 -26.28 -14.18 -10.90
C ASP A 266 -25.32 -13.00 -11.00
N ASN A 267 -24.77 -12.76 -12.21
CA ASN A 267 -23.97 -11.57 -12.53
C ASN A 267 -23.85 -11.37 -14.05
N VAL A 268 -23.79 -10.10 -14.46
CA VAL A 268 -23.38 -9.69 -15.80
C VAL A 268 -22.16 -8.78 -15.70
N CYS A 269 -21.05 -9.17 -16.31
CA CYS A 269 -19.82 -8.40 -16.41
C CYS A 269 -19.80 -7.63 -17.73
N PHE A 270 -19.87 -6.31 -17.69
CA PHE A 270 -19.77 -5.45 -18.87
C PHE A 270 -18.33 -5.00 -19.07
N MET A 271 -17.72 -5.47 -20.15
CA MET A 271 -16.37 -5.11 -20.57
C MET A 271 -16.41 -3.91 -21.49
N ILE A 272 -15.92 -2.78 -21.05
CA ILE A 272 -15.98 -1.51 -21.78
C ILE A 272 -14.65 -1.24 -22.45
N LYS A 273 -14.68 -1.06 -23.79
CA LYS A 273 -13.47 -0.76 -24.54
C LYS A 273 -12.77 0.51 -24.03
N GLY A 274 -11.45 0.50 -24.01
CA GLY A 274 -10.60 1.66 -23.77
C GLY A 274 -10.55 2.10 -22.30
N ASN A 275 -10.23 3.37 -22.09
CA ASN A 275 -9.98 3.92 -20.77
C ASN A 275 -11.25 4.52 -20.13
N SER A 276 -11.31 4.51 -18.80
CA SER A 276 -12.35 5.21 -18.03
C SER A 276 -12.43 6.70 -18.34
N GLY A 277 -11.34 7.30 -18.80
CA GLY A 277 -11.24 8.74 -19.05
C GLY A 277 -10.77 9.49 -17.80
N VAL A 278 -10.68 10.82 -17.96
CA VAL A 278 -10.19 11.76 -16.96
C VAL A 278 -11.37 12.30 -16.18
N TRP A 279 -11.35 12.23 -14.85
CA TRP A 279 -12.41 12.72 -13.99
C TRP A 279 -13.80 12.14 -14.38
N SER A 280 -13.80 10.86 -14.82
CA SER A 280 -15.00 10.17 -15.26
C SER A 280 -15.57 9.35 -14.13
N ASP A 281 -16.75 9.74 -13.66
CA ASP A 281 -17.45 8.98 -12.62
C ASP A 281 -18.17 7.75 -13.18
N LEU A 282 -18.51 7.71 -14.48
CA LEU A 282 -19.34 6.67 -15.06
C LEU A 282 -18.51 5.51 -15.62
N LEU A 283 -17.39 5.80 -16.27
CA LEU A 283 -16.57 4.79 -16.94
C LEU A 283 -15.46 4.21 -16.03
N TRP A 284 -15.71 4.06 -14.73
CA TRP A 284 -14.81 3.47 -13.73
C TRP A 284 -15.16 2.01 -13.46
N ALA A 285 -14.21 1.16 -13.03
CA ALA A 285 -14.53 -0.19 -12.60
C ALA A 285 -15.34 -0.17 -11.30
N HIS A 286 -16.49 -0.84 -11.29
CA HIS A 286 -17.37 -0.91 -10.13
C HIS A 286 -18.37 -2.07 -10.22
N ARG A 287 -18.94 -2.46 -9.10
CA ARG A 287 -20.15 -3.28 -9.02
C ARG A 287 -21.36 -2.39 -8.71
N TRP A 288 -22.46 -2.55 -9.44
CA TRP A 288 -23.71 -1.84 -9.14
C TRP A 288 -24.95 -2.65 -9.51
N SER A 289 -26.12 -2.01 -9.48
CA SER A 289 -27.41 -2.67 -9.73
C SER A 289 -28.24 -1.94 -10.79
N LEU A 290 -28.74 -2.68 -11.76
CA LEU A 290 -29.57 -2.16 -12.85
C LEU A 290 -31.02 -1.99 -12.39
N TYR A 291 -31.30 -0.94 -11.60
CA TYR A 291 -32.61 -0.70 -11.02
C TYR A 291 -33.51 0.25 -11.82
N SER A 292 -32.94 1.16 -12.62
CA SER A 292 -33.71 2.18 -13.35
C SER A 292 -34.53 1.59 -14.50
N TYR A 293 -34.15 0.43 -15.00
CA TYR A 293 -34.80 -0.27 -16.10
C TYR A 293 -34.96 -1.75 -15.79
N THR A 294 -35.81 -2.42 -16.56
CA THR A 294 -35.98 -3.87 -16.50
C THR A 294 -35.57 -4.50 -17.81
N VAL A 295 -34.51 -5.27 -17.83
CA VAL A 295 -34.09 -6.09 -18.93
C VAL A 295 -33.87 -7.52 -18.45
N ARG A 296 -34.08 -8.50 -19.33
CA ARG A 296 -34.04 -9.93 -18.99
C ARG A 296 -33.17 -10.70 -19.96
N ILE A 297 -32.54 -11.74 -19.44
CA ILE A 297 -31.85 -12.79 -20.20
C ILE A 297 -32.53 -14.10 -19.85
N ASN A 298 -33.04 -14.86 -20.85
CA ASN A 298 -33.76 -16.12 -20.63
C ASN A 298 -34.86 -16.03 -19.56
N GLY A 299 -35.59 -14.90 -19.50
CA GLY A 299 -36.63 -14.65 -18.51
C GLY A 299 -36.16 -14.18 -17.14
N LYS A 300 -34.86 -14.26 -16.83
CA LYS A 300 -34.26 -13.78 -15.56
C LYS A 300 -33.92 -12.30 -15.66
N ARG A 301 -34.22 -11.51 -14.60
CA ARG A 301 -33.94 -10.07 -14.60
C ARG A 301 -32.46 -9.82 -14.37
N VAL A 302 -31.85 -8.95 -15.19
CA VAL A 302 -30.53 -8.40 -14.90
C VAL A 302 -30.66 -7.38 -13.78
N TRP A 303 -29.91 -7.56 -12.69
CA TRP A 303 -29.88 -6.66 -11.53
C TRP A 303 -28.46 -6.37 -11.13
N ASP A 304 -27.72 -7.35 -10.62
CA ASP A 304 -26.32 -7.21 -10.25
C ASP A 304 -25.44 -7.24 -11.49
N TYR A 305 -24.51 -6.30 -11.58
CA TYR A 305 -23.52 -6.27 -12.64
C TYR A 305 -22.17 -5.74 -12.16
N THR A 306 -21.12 -6.11 -12.86
CA THR A 306 -19.78 -5.53 -12.74
C THR A 306 -19.44 -4.78 -14.03
N PHE A 307 -18.89 -3.59 -13.89
CA PHE A 307 -18.52 -2.71 -14.99
C PHE A 307 -17.01 -2.60 -15.06
N GLN A 308 -16.39 -3.03 -16.18
CA GLN A 308 -14.95 -3.24 -16.29
C GLN A 308 -14.37 -2.50 -17.49
N PRO A 309 -13.83 -1.29 -17.33
CA PRO A 309 -13.06 -0.62 -18.38
C PRO A 309 -11.81 -1.44 -18.76
N GLU A 310 -11.49 -1.48 -20.05
CA GLU A 310 -10.40 -2.30 -20.60
C GLU A 310 -9.04 -2.06 -19.91
N ASN A 311 -8.74 -0.81 -19.55
CA ASN A 311 -7.52 -0.44 -18.84
C ASN A 311 -7.51 -0.81 -17.35
N GLN A 312 -8.65 -1.22 -16.79
CA GLN A 312 -8.80 -1.60 -15.38
C GLN A 312 -9.11 -3.10 -15.18
N VAL A 313 -9.15 -3.88 -16.26
CA VAL A 313 -9.41 -5.33 -16.21
C VAL A 313 -8.18 -6.09 -15.72
N GLY A 314 -7.92 -6.01 -14.39
CA GLY A 314 -6.97 -6.86 -13.70
C GLY A 314 -7.68 -8.02 -12.98
N VAL A 315 -7.00 -9.14 -12.74
CA VAL A 315 -7.59 -10.27 -12.01
C VAL A 315 -8.03 -9.85 -10.61
N THR A 316 -7.25 -9.03 -9.94
CA THR A 316 -7.57 -8.51 -8.60
C THR A 316 -8.84 -7.66 -8.65
N THR A 317 -9.01 -6.76 -9.65
CA THR A 317 -10.22 -5.96 -9.83
C THR A 317 -11.43 -6.85 -10.09
N LEU A 318 -11.30 -7.80 -11.03
CA LEU A 318 -12.38 -8.76 -11.31
C LEU A 318 -12.82 -9.54 -10.06
N CYS A 319 -11.87 -9.96 -9.23
CA CYS A 319 -12.16 -10.67 -7.98
C CYS A 319 -12.79 -9.78 -6.92
N HIS A 320 -12.34 -8.53 -6.82
CA HIS A 320 -12.88 -7.54 -5.89
C HIS A 320 -14.34 -7.23 -6.20
N GLU A 321 -14.64 -6.85 -7.46
CA GLU A 321 -16.01 -6.55 -7.88
C GLU A 321 -16.94 -7.77 -7.77
N MET A 322 -16.43 -8.97 -8.03
CA MET A 322 -17.19 -10.19 -7.84
C MET A 322 -17.48 -10.46 -6.36
N PHE A 323 -16.58 -10.07 -5.42
CA PHE A 323 -16.88 -10.25 -4.00
C PHE A 323 -17.97 -9.28 -3.52
N HIS A 324 -18.11 -8.11 -4.15
CA HIS A 324 -19.28 -7.25 -3.95
C HIS A 324 -20.58 -7.90 -4.44
N VAL A 325 -20.55 -8.64 -5.56
CA VAL A 325 -21.72 -9.42 -6.02
C VAL A 325 -22.10 -10.48 -4.98
N LEU A 326 -21.12 -11.06 -4.29
CA LEU A 326 -21.32 -12.00 -3.19
C LEU A 326 -21.68 -11.32 -1.85
N GLY A 327 -21.80 -10.00 -1.81
CA GLY A 327 -22.32 -9.22 -0.68
C GLY A 327 -21.27 -8.58 0.22
N ALA A 328 -19.98 -8.69 -0.08
CA ALA A 328 -18.92 -8.08 0.72
C ALA A 328 -18.84 -6.56 0.51
N PRO A 329 -18.64 -5.75 1.56
CA PRO A 329 -18.37 -4.32 1.45
C PRO A 329 -16.89 -4.03 1.28
N ASP A 330 -16.57 -2.77 0.93
CA ASP A 330 -15.22 -2.27 0.95
C ASP A 330 -14.65 -2.15 2.37
N LEU A 331 -13.35 -2.42 2.49
CA LEU A 331 -12.58 -2.26 3.72
C LEU A 331 -11.59 -1.07 3.66
N TYR A 332 -11.73 -0.18 2.68
CA TYR A 332 -11.04 1.11 2.64
C TYR A 332 -12.00 2.26 2.92
N HIS A 333 -11.47 3.40 3.28
CA HIS A 333 -12.25 4.60 3.54
C HIS A 333 -12.50 5.34 2.23
N TYR A 334 -13.76 5.68 1.93
CA TYR A 334 -14.11 6.47 0.75
C TYR A 334 -13.71 7.95 0.88
N ASN A 335 -13.46 8.41 2.10
CA ASN A 335 -12.98 9.75 2.34
C ASN A 335 -11.45 9.80 2.16
N ASN A 336 -10.99 10.31 1.04
CA ASN A 336 -9.56 10.39 0.69
C ASN A 336 -8.68 11.27 1.62
N GLY A 337 -9.25 11.80 2.71
CA GLY A 337 -8.54 12.71 3.61
C GLY A 337 -7.70 12.05 4.69
N THR A 338 -7.89 10.77 4.98
CA THR A 338 -7.22 10.16 6.13
C THR A 338 -5.93 9.42 5.79
N ASN A 339 -5.69 9.05 4.53
CA ASN A 339 -4.60 8.16 4.12
C ASN A 339 -4.46 6.89 4.98
N LEU A 340 -5.55 6.51 5.69
CA LEU A 340 -5.57 5.32 6.52
C LEU A 340 -5.90 4.10 5.67
N HIS A 341 -5.16 3.04 5.90
CA HIS A 341 -5.36 1.75 5.24
C HIS A 341 -5.69 0.71 6.31
N PRO A 342 -6.98 0.57 6.72
CA PRO A 342 -7.36 -0.27 7.86
C PRO A 342 -6.85 -1.70 7.76
N VAL A 343 -6.91 -2.30 6.58
CA VAL A 343 -6.46 -3.67 6.33
C VAL A 343 -5.33 -3.77 5.30
N GLY A 344 -5.14 -2.76 4.45
CA GLY A 344 -4.09 -2.72 3.45
C GLY A 344 -4.11 -3.92 2.49
N LYS A 345 -2.92 -4.44 2.18
CA LYS A 345 -2.76 -5.61 1.29
C LYS A 345 -3.13 -6.96 1.93
N TRP A 346 -3.64 -6.97 3.15
CA TRP A 346 -4.04 -8.19 3.85
C TRP A 346 -5.45 -8.67 3.48
N CYS A 347 -6.21 -7.86 2.76
CA CYS A 347 -7.54 -8.24 2.28
C CYS A 347 -7.78 -7.75 0.84
N LEU A 348 -8.45 -8.60 0.04
CA LEU A 348 -8.93 -8.26 -1.30
C LEU A 348 -9.75 -6.96 -1.30
N MET A 349 -10.61 -6.77 -0.28
CA MET A 349 -11.56 -5.66 -0.21
C MET A 349 -10.93 -4.30 0.19
N GLN A 350 -9.60 -4.20 0.19
CA GLN A 350 -8.90 -2.92 0.17
C GLN A 350 -7.95 -2.87 -1.03
N ASN A 351 -6.75 -3.41 -0.93
CA ASN A 351 -5.78 -3.39 -2.03
C ASN A 351 -4.88 -4.63 -2.04
N GLY A 352 -5.39 -5.75 -1.51
CA GLY A 352 -4.73 -7.04 -1.52
C GLY A 352 -4.99 -7.82 -2.80
N SER A 353 -4.01 -8.59 -3.26
CA SER A 353 -4.14 -9.58 -4.33
C SER A 353 -4.12 -11.02 -3.81
N GLY A 354 -3.90 -11.19 -2.51
CA GLY A 354 -4.06 -12.46 -1.80
C GLY A 354 -5.51 -12.75 -1.41
N HIS A 355 -5.71 -13.71 -0.52
CA HIS A 355 -7.04 -14.02 -0.03
C HIS A 355 -7.65 -12.85 0.74
N MET A 356 -8.99 -12.80 0.80
CA MET A 356 -9.68 -12.02 1.80
C MET A 356 -9.40 -12.59 3.20
N LEU A 357 -9.49 -11.75 4.24
CA LEU A 357 -9.37 -12.19 5.63
C LEU A 357 -10.41 -13.29 5.95
N THR A 358 -10.09 -14.22 6.85
CA THR A 358 -10.96 -15.36 7.17
C THR A 358 -12.32 -14.93 7.71
N TYR A 359 -12.38 -13.84 8.47
CA TYR A 359 -13.65 -13.24 8.89
C TYR A 359 -14.53 -12.84 7.69
N MET A 360 -13.95 -12.26 6.65
CA MET A 360 -14.68 -11.89 5.43
C MET A 360 -15.22 -13.12 4.70
N LYS A 361 -14.42 -14.19 4.62
CA LYS A 361 -14.88 -15.49 4.09
C LYS A 361 -16.03 -16.06 4.89
N TRP A 362 -15.97 -15.99 6.22
CA TRP A 362 -17.01 -16.48 7.12
C TRP A 362 -18.30 -15.68 7.01
N LYS A 363 -18.22 -14.35 7.12
CA LYS A 363 -19.39 -13.47 7.15
C LYS A 363 -20.07 -13.35 5.79
N TYR A 364 -19.28 -13.00 4.76
CA TYR A 364 -19.81 -12.64 3.45
C TYR A 364 -20.00 -13.82 2.50
N ALA A 365 -19.41 -14.98 2.77
CA ALA A 365 -19.84 -16.23 2.16
C ALA A 365 -20.90 -16.97 3.01
N GLN A 366 -21.59 -16.27 3.89
CA GLN A 366 -22.72 -16.77 4.70
C GLN A 366 -22.41 -18.10 5.41
N GLN A 367 -21.18 -18.21 5.97
CA GLN A 367 -20.69 -19.40 6.67
C GLN A 367 -20.58 -20.67 5.79
N GLN A 368 -20.55 -20.52 4.46
CA GLN A 368 -20.39 -21.66 3.56
C GLN A 368 -18.91 -22.07 3.43
N TRP A 369 -18.00 -21.11 3.20
CA TRP A 369 -16.57 -21.41 3.02
C TRP A 369 -15.86 -21.70 4.33
N VAL A 370 -16.18 -20.97 5.37
CA VAL A 370 -15.72 -21.16 6.74
C VAL A 370 -16.99 -21.33 7.60
N THR A 371 -17.24 -22.53 8.09
CA THR A 371 -18.50 -22.85 8.78
C THR A 371 -18.49 -22.41 10.24
N ASN A 372 -17.31 -22.35 10.87
CA ASN A 372 -17.15 -21.99 12.26
C ASN A 372 -15.83 -21.27 12.50
N ILE A 373 -15.86 -20.26 13.36
CA ILE A 373 -14.69 -19.60 13.92
C ILE A 373 -14.61 -19.98 15.40
N PRO A 374 -13.66 -20.87 15.79
CA PRO A 374 -13.53 -21.28 17.19
C PRO A 374 -13.11 -20.07 18.04
N GLU A 375 -13.68 -19.98 19.25
CA GLU A 375 -13.33 -18.93 20.21
C GLU A 375 -12.35 -19.46 21.26
N ILE A 376 -11.27 -18.73 21.48
CA ILE A 376 -10.35 -18.98 22.60
C ILE A 376 -10.97 -18.38 23.86
N THR A 377 -11.24 -19.22 24.84
CA THR A 377 -11.88 -18.85 26.13
C THR A 377 -11.02 -19.15 27.34
N GLU A 378 -9.89 -19.85 27.17
CA GLU A 378 -8.98 -20.26 28.24
C GLU A 378 -7.55 -19.82 27.92
N SER A 379 -6.78 -19.50 28.97
CA SER A 379 -5.35 -19.25 28.83
C SER A 379 -4.61 -20.50 28.39
N GLY A 380 -3.69 -20.40 27.45
CA GLY A 380 -2.92 -21.53 26.95
C GLY A 380 -2.26 -21.31 25.62
N GLN A 381 -1.63 -22.37 25.11
CA GLN A 381 -0.97 -22.37 23.81
C GLN A 381 -1.93 -22.84 22.71
N TYR A 382 -1.94 -22.12 21.59
CA TYR A 382 -2.76 -22.40 20.43
C TYR A 382 -1.91 -22.51 19.17
N THR A 383 -2.40 -23.24 18.18
CA THR A 383 -1.71 -23.47 16.91
C THR A 383 -2.65 -23.18 15.74
N LEU A 384 -2.16 -22.50 14.71
CA LEU A 384 -2.85 -22.22 13.46
C LEU A 384 -2.09 -22.77 12.27
N TYR A 385 -2.85 -23.22 11.28
CA TYR A 385 -2.37 -23.55 9.94
C TYR A 385 -2.64 -22.38 8.97
N PRO A 386 -1.95 -22.32 7.82
CA PRO A 386 -2.16 -21.26 6.85
C PRO A 386 -3.61 -21.13 6.40
N THR A 387 -4.08 -19.90 6.11
CA THR A 387 -5.43 -19.62 5.61
C THR A 387 -5.76 -20.24 4.25
N THR A 388 -4.78 -20.84 3.58
CA THR A 388 -5.00 -21.72 2.41
C THR A 388 -5.61 -23.08 2.80
N GLN A 389 -5.59 -23.45 4.08
CA GLN A 389 -6.31 -24.61 4.63
C GLN A 389 -7.64 -24.17 5.23
N GLN A 390 -8.67 -25.00 5.08
CA GLN A 390 -10.04 -24.65 5.52
C GLN A 390 -10.22 -24.72 7.04
N THR A 391 -9.47 -25.58 7.73
CA THR A 391 -9.62 -25.86 9.16
C THR A 391 -8.44 -25.36 9.97
N ASN A 392 -8.69 -25.00 11.24
CA ASN A 392 -7.67 -24.52 12.19
C ASN A 392 -6.83 -23.37 11.64
N ASN A 393 -7.42 -22.48 10.88
CA ASN A 393 -6.76 -21.36 10.21
C ASN A 393 -7.02 -20.00 10.88
N CYS A 394 -7.95 -19.96 11.84
CA CYS A 394 -8.27 -18.74 12.58
C CYS A 394 -8.87 -19.05 13.95
N TYR A 395 -8.78 -18.07 14.87
CA TYR A 395 -9.51 -18.04 16.13
C TYR A 395 -10.12 -16.66 16.37
N LYS A 396 -11.20 -16.63 17.12
CA LYS A 396 -11.76 -15.44 17.75
C LYS A 396 -11.27 -15.36 19.20
N ILE A 397 -10.99 -14.14 19.69
CA ILE A 397 -10.68 -13.84 21.09
C ILE A 397 -11.58 -12.67 21.51
N ALA A 398 -12.42 -12.89 22.52
CA ALA A 398 -13.29 -11.83 23.05
C ALA A 398 -12.45 -10.77 23.79
N THR A 399 -12.91 -9.52 23.76
CA THR A 399 -12.42 -8.48 24.67
C THR A 399 -13.33 -8.40 25.90
N PRO A 400 -12.79 -8.19 27.12
CA PRO A 400 -13.60 -7.99 28.30
C PRO A 400 -14.36 -6.65 28.30
N TYR A 401 -14.00 -5.71 27.42
CA TYR A 401 -14.51 -4.33 27.45
C TYR A 401 -15.60 -4.04 26.43
N SER A 402 -15.89 -4.95 25.48
CA SER A 402 -16.93 -4.75 24.45
C SER A 402 -17.62 -6.05 24.09
N GLN A 403 -18.95 -6.02 23.98
CA GLN A 403 -19.73 -7.12 23.41
C GLN A 403 -19.90 -7.02 21.88
N LYS A 404 -19.44 -5.91 21.29
CA LYS A 404 -19.58 -5.61 19.87
C LYS A 404 -18.26 -5.70 19.13
N GLU A 405 -17.16 -5.71 19.87
CA GLU A 405 -15.82 -5.84 19.32
C GLU A 405 -15.16 -7.12 19.84
N PHE A 406 -14.30 -7.69 19.02
CA PHE A 406 -13.49 -8.86 19.36
C PHE A 406 -12.27 -8.91 18.43
N TYR A 407 -11.31 -9.75 18.77
CA TYR A 407 -10.12 -9.97 17.96
C TYR A 407 -10.27 -11.26 17.15
N MET A 408 -9.65 -11.21 15.97
CA MET A 408 -9.41 -12.38 15.14
C MET A 408 -7.92 -12.58 14.98
N VAL A 409 -7.50 -13.82 14.96
CA VAL A 409 -6.13 -14.22 14.63
C VAL A 409 -6.17 -15.25 13.52
N GLU A 410 -5.28 -15.10 12.53
CA GLU A 410 -5.13 -16.03 11.42
C GLU A 410 -3.66 -16.13 11.00
N TYR A 411 -3.25 -17.28 10.46
CA TYR A 411 -1.90 -17.47 9.97
C TYR A 411 -1.83 -17.24 8.46
N ARG A 412 -1.16 -16.15 8.06
CA ARG A 412 -0.90 -15.82 6.66
C ARG A 412 0.50 -16.31 6.27
N LYS A 413 0.58 -17.18 5.28
CA LYS A 413 1.83 -17.76 4.77
C LYS A 413 1.91 -17.57 3.26
N ARG A 414 3.08 -17.19 2.74
CA ARG A 414 3.33 -17.09 1.29
C ARG A 414 3.37 -18.48 0.67
N SER A 415 2.19 -19.14 0.62
CA SER A 415 1.98 -20.48 0.06
C SER A 415 0.71 -20.47 -0.80
N GLY A 416 0.58 -21.43 -1.71
CA GLY A 416 -0.49 -21.39 -2.71
C GLY A 416 -0.23 -20.32 -3.77
N GLN A 417 -1.21 -20.10 -4.62
CA GLN A 417 -1.04 -19.21 -5.76
C GLN A 417 -1.21 -17.75 -5.38
N PHE A 418 -2.30 -17.41 -4.74
CA PHE A 418 -2.64 -16.02 -4.44
C PHE A 418 -1.95 -15.50 -3.18
N GLU A 419 -1.80 -16.31 -2.13
CA GLU A 419 -1.07 -15.92 -0.92
C GLU A 419 0.43 -15.69 -1.14
N SER A 420 1.01 -16.17 -2.25
CA SER A 420 2.40 -15.87 -2.63
C SER A 420 2.67 -14.37 -2.81
N THR A 421 1.64 -13.57 -3.07
CA THR A 421 1.70 -12.11 -3.29
C THR A 421 1.69 -11.28 -2.02
N LEU A 422 1.50 -11.89 -0.85
CA LEU A 422 1.43 -11.19 0.43
C LEU A 422 2.68 -10.33 0.71
N PRO A 423 2.54 -9.16 1.35
CA PRO A 423 3.67 -8.31 1.70
C PRO A 423 4.59 -8.91 2.77
N GLY A 424 4.08 -9.87 3.55
CA GLY A 424 4.77 -10.56 4.63
C GLY A 424 4.10 -11.89 4.96
N GLN A 425 4.56 -12.58 6.02
CA GLN A 425 3.98 -13.81 6.52
C GLN A 425 4.14 -13.91 8.04
N GLY A 426 3.22 -14.59 8.72
CA GLY A 426 3.15 -14.74 10.17
C GLY A 426 1.72 -14.69 10.69
N LEU A 427 1.56 -14.58 12.00
CA LEU A 427 0.29 -14.41 12.67
C LEU A 427 -0.22 -12.98 12.39
N ILE A 428 -1.40 -12.86 11.78
CA ILE A 428 -2.12 -11.59 11.63
C ILE A 428 -3.15 -11.49 12.75
N VAL A 429 -3.15 -10.34 13.43
CA VAL A 429 -4.12 -9.99 14.48
C VAL A 429 -4.93 -8.81 13.99
N TYR A 430 -6.25 -8.91 14.05
CA TYR A 430 -7.14 -7.84 13.64
C TYR A 430 -8.38 -7.75 14.52
N ARG A 431 -8.93 -6.54 14.64
CA ARG A 431 -10.15 -6.25 15.37
C ARG A 431 -11.34 -6.30 14.43
N ILE A 432 -12.45 -6.83 14.95
CA ILE A 432 -13.77 -6.78 14.34
C ILE A 432 -14.69 -5.92 15.20
N ASN A 433 -15.45 -5.04 14.57
CA ASN A 433 -16.52 -4.26 15.19
C ASN A 433 -17.85 -4.54 14.48
N THR A 434 -18.70 -5.32 15.13
CA THR A 434 -19.98 -5.79 14.56
C THR A 434 -21.07 -4.72 14.45
N ARG A 435 -20.80 -3.49 14.89
CA ARG A 435 -21.72 -2.34 14.72
C ARG A 435 -21.76 -1.83 13.29
N PHE A 436 -20.72 -2.12 12.51
CA PHE A 436 -20.54 -1.60 11.17
C PHE A 436 -20.50 -2.72 10.12
N ASN A 437 -20.68 -2.32 8.87
CA ASN A 437 -20.66 -3.21 7.72
C ASN A 437 -19.70 -2.63 6.68
N GLY A 438 -18.44 -3.10 6.71
CA GLY A 438 -17.33 -2.52 5.97
C GLY A 438 -16.71 -1.29 6.65
N ASN A 439 -15.75 -0.70 5.96
CA ASN A 439 -14.98 0.44 6.46
C ASN A 439 -15.25 1.72 5.67
N ALA A 440 -16.03 1.64 4.60
CA ALA A 440 -16.24 2.72 3.65
C ALA A 440 -16.74 4.02 4.28
N ASP A 441 -17.60 3.90 5.28
CA ASP A 441 -18.27 5.02 5.96
C ASP A 441 -17.49 5.61 7.14
N TYR A 442 -16.25 5.17 7.36
CA TYR A 442 -15.44 5.64 8.48
C TYR A 442 -15.35 7.17 8.56
N ASP A 443 -15.64 7.73 9.72
CA ASP A 443 -15.52 9.17 10.01
C ASP A 443 -14.62 9.47 11.23
N GLY A 444 -14.23 8.44 11.97
CA GLY A 444 -13.40 8.54 13.17
C GLY A 444 -14.10 9.15 14.39
N ILE A 445 -15.41 9.42 14.32
CA ILE A 445 -16.21 10.06 15.38
C ILE A 445 -17.41 9.20 15.75
N THR A 446 -18.26 8.88 14.77
CA THR A 446 -19.50 8.11 14.96
C THR A 446 -19.51 6.79 14.21
N ARG A 447 -18.69 6.68 13.18
CA ARG A 447 -18.53 5.50 12.32
C ARG A 447 -17.07 5.06 12.31
N PHE A 448 -16.85 3.81 12.68
CA PHE A 448 -15.53 3.20 12.82
C PHE A 448 -15.39 2.00 11.88
N ASP A 449 -14.17 1.51 11.74
CA ASP A 449 -13.87 0.33 10.94
C ASP A 449 -14.57 -0.92 11.48
N GLU A 450 -15.22 -1.69 10.60
CA GLU A 450 -15.62 -3.06 10.89
C GLU A 450 -14.37 -3.94 11.08
N VAL A 451 -13.35 -3.77 10.23
CA VAL A 451 -12.14 -4.60 10.23
C VAL A 451 -10.90 -3.72 10.28
N TYR A 452 -10.04 -3.95 11.27
CA TYR A 452 -8.77 -3.24 11.43
C TYR A 452 -7.62 -4.20 11.74
N VAL A 453 -6.59 -4.24 10.88
CA VAL A 453 -5.40 -5.07 11.07
C VAL A 453 -4.37 -4.32 11.90
N TYR A 454 -3.93 -4.91 13.02
CA TYR A 454 -2.90 -4.33 13.90
C TYR A 454 -1.51 -4.39 13.25
N ARG A 455 -0.76 -3.29 13.37
CA ARG A 455 0.56 -3.11 12.73
C ARG A 455 1.43 -2.11 13.50
N PRO A 456 2.78 -2.19 13.38
CA PRO A 456 3.69 -1.29 14.09
C PRO A 456 3.38 0.18 13.81
N GLY A 457 3.27 0.98 14.88
CA GLY A 457 2.97 2.41 14.81
C GLY A 457 1.56 2.76 14.30
N GLY A 458 0.67 1.75 14.13
CA GLY A 458 -0.73 1.97 13.76
C GLY A 458 -1.57 2.36 14.97
N THR A 459 -2.44 3.36 14.78
CA THR A 459 -3.44 3.84 15.76
C THR A 459 -4.77 4.07 15.06
N THR A 460 -5.76 4.62 15.74
CA THR A 460 -7.02 5.06 15.13
C THR A 460 -6.84 6.20 14.13
N THR A 461 -5.72 6.94 14.18
CA THR A 461 -5.46 8.12 13.34
C THR A 461 -4.14 8.04 12.55
N THR A 462 -3.31 7.05 12.83
CA THR A 462 -2.00 6.86 12.19
C THR A 462 -1.94 5.54 11.47
N ASN A 463 -1.47 5.57 10.22
CA ASN A 463 -1.44 4.36 9.39
C ASN A 463 -0.45 3.32 9.89
N GLY A 464 0.71 3.73 10.37
CA GLY A 464 1.78 2.81 10.76
C GLY A 464 2.31 2.01 9.55
N SER A 465 2.98 0.90 9.84
CA SER A 465 3.61 0.02 8.85
C SER A 465 2.71 -1.16 8.49
N VAL A 466 1.66 -0.95 7.67
CA VAL A 466 0.64 -1.95 7.33
C VAL A 466 1.25 -3.24 6.78
N ASN A 467 2.28 -3.16 5.95
CA ASN A 467 2.95 -4.34 5.38
C ASN A 467 3.73 -5.15 6.42
N ALA A 468 4.09 -4.55 7.56
CA ALA A 468 4.79 -5.19 8.66
C ALA A 468 3.83 -5.73 9.75
N ALA A 469 2.55 -5.90 9.44
CA ALA A 469 1.54 -6.40 10.40
C ALA A 469 1.84 -7.78 11.01
N PRO A 470 2.44 -8.77 10.31
CA PRO A 470 2.59 -10.11 10.85
C PRO A 470 3.48 -10.19 12.09
N TYR A 471 3.07 -11.03 13.04
CA TYR A 471 3.84 -11.42 14.22
C TYR A 471 4.51 -12.76 13.99
N SER A 472 5.76 -12.90 14.41
CA SER A 472 6.53 -14.15 14.43
C SER A 472 7.86 -13.96 15.15
N ALA A 473 8.47 -15.03 15.64
CA ALA A 473 9.83 -14.97 16.17
C ALA A 473 10.83 -14.51 15.11
N ASN A 474 10.62 -14.87 13.82
CA ASN A 474 11.48 -14.41 12.72
C ASN A 474 11.44 -12.88 12.50
N SER A 475 10.33 -12.23 12.83
CA SER A 475 10.20 -10.76 12.72
C SER A 475 10.63 -10.02 13.99
N GLY A 476 10.96 -10.75 15.07
CA GLY A 476 11.21 -10.20 16.40
C GLY A 476 9.96 -9.65 17.10
N ARG A 477 8.77 -9.82 16.50
CA ARG A 477 7.48 -9.41 17.05
C ARG A 477 6.72 -10.64 17.50
N THR A 478 6.78 -10.95 18.78
CA THR A 478 6.23 -12.18 19.36
C THR A 478 5.05 -11.94 20.29
N ALA A 479 4.63 -10.68 20.48
CA ALA A 479 3.55 -10.35 21.39
C ALA A 479 2.71 -9.16 20.88
N ILE A 480 1.43 -9.16 21.28
CA ILE A 480 0.52 -8.02 21.23
C ILE A 480 -0.36 -8.03 22.48
N ASN A 481 -0.31 -6.94 23.23
CA ASN A 481 -1.13 -6.70 24.40
C ASN A 481 -1.33 -5.18 24.62
N ASP A 482 -1.95 -4.78 25.72
CA ASP A 482 -2.23 -3.36 25.98
C ASP A 482 -0.98 -2.48 26.15
N ASN A 483 0.19 -3.07 26.39
CA ASN A 483 1.47 -2.37 26.59
C ASN A 483 2.40 -2.42 25.39
N THR A 484 2.06 -3.15 24.32
CA THR A 484 2.88 -3.25 23.10
C THR A 484 2.61 -2.13 22.10
N ASN A 485 3.43 -2.01 21.07
CA ASN A 485 3.19 -1.13 19.93
C ASN A 485 3.03 -1.97 18.62
N PRO A 486 1.79 -2.10 18.07
CA PRO A 486 0.55 -1.53 18.60
C PRO A 486 0.10 -2.25 19.87
N SER A 487 -0.72 -1.58 20.68
CA SER A 487 -1.55 -2.25 21.68
C SER A 487 -2.77 -2.88 21.01
N GLY A 488 -3.49 -3.76 21.75
CA GLY A 488 -4.75 -4.33 21.31
C GLY A 488 -5.95 -3.39 21.48
N PHE A 489 -5.85 -2.13 21.02
CA PHE A 489 -6.86 -1.09 21.24
C PHE A 489 -8.21 -1.34 20.56
N LEU A 490 -9.30 -0.87 21.13
CA LEU A 490 -10.65 -0.86 20.56
C LEU A 490 -10.83 0.26 19.53
N CYS A 491 -11.99 0.31 18.86
CA CYS A 491 -12.23 1.26 17.77
C CYS A 491 -12.15 2.73 18.20
N ASP A 492 -12.39 3.04 19.46
CA ASP A 492 -12.28 4.37 20.07
C ASP A 492 -10.88 4.68 20.62
N GLY A 493 -9.92 3.75 20.45
CA GLY A 493 -8.54 3.88 20.94
C GLY A 493 -8.33 3.46 22.39
N THR A 494 -9.37 3.02 23.10
CA THR A 494 -9.24 2.51 24.47
C THR A 494 -8.58 1.14 24.51
N LEU A 495 -8.07 0.73 25.68
CA LEU A 495 -7.44 -0.58 25.87
C LEU A 495 -8.45 -1.70 25.60
N GLY A 496 -8.00 -2.80 25.03
CA GLY A 496 -8.85 -3.90 24.64
C GLY A 496 -8.67 -5.19 25.43
N GLY A 497 -7.66 -5.27 26.31
CA GLY A 497 -7.42 -6.45 27.15
C GLY A 497 -6.92 -7.69 26.40
N LEU A 498 -6.45 -7.53 25.15
CA LEU A 498 -5.81 -8.60 24.40
C LEU A 498 -4.45 -8.93 25.01
N ASN A 499 -4.13 -10.22 25.15
CA ASN A 499 -2.80 -10.66 25.54
C ASN A 499 -2.39 -11.91 24.77
N ILE A 500 -1.63 -11.71 23.69
CA ILE A 500 -0.99 -12.75 22.88
C ILE A 500 0.52 -12.61 23.04
N PHE A 501 1.22 -13.72 23.23
CA PHE A 501 2.68 -13.74 23.43
C PHE A 501 3.31 -15.04 22.92
N ASP A 502 4.66 -15.09 22.87
CA ASP A 502 5.46 -16.22 22.40
C ASP A 502 5.01 -16.74 21.02
N VAL A 503 4.72 -15.82 20.10
CA VAL A 503 4.44 -16.22 18.73
C VAL A 503 5.68 -16.89 18.14
N SER A 504 5.54 -18.14 17.69
CA SER A 504 6.61 -18.98 17.20
C SER A 504 7.24 -18.48 15.89
N GLU A 505 8.24 -19.20 15.41
CA GLU A 505 8.76 -19.06 14.05
C GLU A 505 7.72 -19.46 13.00
N ILE A 506 7.94 -18.97 11.77
CA ILE A 506 7.15 -19.31 10.60
C ILE A 506 7.48 -20.73 10.18
N GLY A 507 6.49 -21.63 10.17
CA GLY A 507 6.61 -23.03 9.79
C GLY A 507 5.43 -23.49 8.94
N ASP A 508 5.12 -24.78 8.99
CA ASP A 508 3.90 -25.35 8.41
C ASP A 508 2.68 -24.99 9.26
N SER A 509 2.91 -24.63 10.50
CA SER A 509 1.96 -24.04 11.43
C SER A 509 2.64 -22.91 12.19
N ILE A 510 1.86 -22.09 12.89
CA ILE A 510 2.34 -21.07 13.82
C ILE A 510 1.67 -21.27 15.15
N SER A 511 2.42 -21.24 16.26
CA SER A 511 1.88 -21.31 17.61
C SER A 511 2.04 -19.99 18.34
N PHE A 512 1.18 -19.75 19.32
CA PHE A 512 1.18 -18.57 20.17
C PHE A 512 0.47 -18.90 21.48
N ASN A 513 0.77 -18.13 22.52
CA ASN A 513 0.05 -18.22 23.79
C ASN A 513 -0.98 -17.08 23.88
N VAL A 514 -2.09 -17.36 24.58
CA VAL A 514 -3.09 -16.38 25.00
C VAL A 514 -3.21 -16.45 26.50
N SER A 515 -3.30 -15.31 27.19
CA SER A 515 -3.64 -15.25 28.61
C SER A 515 -4.80 -14.27 28.82
N PHE A 516 -5.69 -14.65 29.70
CA PHE A 516 -6.77 -13.81 30.24
C PHE A 516 -6.46 -13.32 31.67
N ASP A 517 -5.29 -13.71 32.20
CA ASP A 517 -4.80 -13.23 33.49
C ASP A 517 -4.12 -11.86 33.32
N PRO A 518 -4.06 -11.04 34.41
CA PRO A 518 -3.26 -9.83 34.41
C PRO A 518 -1.81 -10.13 34.00
N LEU A 519 -1.18 -9.21 33.27
CA LEU A 519 0.21 -9.38 32.86
C LEU A 519 1.13 -9.42 34.08
N PRO A 520 2.13 -10.32 34.15
CA PRO A 520 3.09 -10.35 35.23
C PRO A 520 3.98 -9.11 35.20
N PHE A 521 4.34 -8.62 36.37
CA PHE A 521 5.43 -7.66 36.49
C PHE A 521 6.78 -8.38 36.37
N VAL A 522 7.66 -7.85 35.54
CA VAL A 522 9.01 -8.35 35.29
C VAL A 522 10.03 -7.25 35.51
N GLU A 523 11.23 -7.61 35.93
CA GLU A 523 12.29 -6.67 36.28
C GLU A 523 13.29 -6.52 35.11
N LEU A 524 13.60 -5.29 34.76
CA LEU A 524 14.69 -4.93 33.85
C LEU A 524 15.89 -4.42 34.64
N VAL A 525 17.00 -5.13 34.58
CA VAL A 525 18.28 -4.71 35.15
C VAL A 525 19.16 -4.17 34.03
N ILE A 526 19.79 -3.00 34.26
CA ILE A 526 20.76 -2.42 33.33
C ILE A 526 22.11 -2.34 34.01
N ASN A 527 23.13 -2.96 33.40
CA ASN A 527 24.52 -2.92 33.92
C ASN A 527 25.36 -2.01 33.02
N PRO A 528 25.88 -0.89 33.53
CA PRO A 528 26.91 -0.12 32.84
C PRO A 528 28.23 -0.91 32.78
N GLN A 529 28.88 -0.92 31.63
CA GLN A 529 30.16 -1.63 31.42
C GLN A 529 31.16 -0.74 30.67
N PRO A 530 32.19 -0.20 31.33
CA PRO A 530 32.44 -0.31 32.80
C PRO A 530 31.49 0.54 33.63
N GLU A 531 31.42 0.32 34.93
CA GLU A 531 30.49 1.00 35.86
C GLU A 531 30.63 2.53 35.84
N GLU A 532 31.87 3.00 35.72
CA GLU A 532 32.22 4.43 35.63
C GLU A 532 31.88 5.06 34.26
N GLY A 533 31.53 4.26 33.25
CA GLY A 533 31.32 4.68 31.85
C GLY A 533 30.08 5.54 31.66
N GLY A 534 29.03 5.40 32.49
CA GLY A 534 27.79 6.14 32.32
C GLY A 534 26.74 5.81 33.37
N ASN A 535 25.63 6.58 33.32
CA ASN A 535 24.48 6.41 34.19
C ASN A 535 23.23 6.08 33.39
N PRO A 536 23.11 4.85 32.87
CA PRO A 536 21.97 4.47 32.03
C PRO A 536 20.67 4.49 32.79
N THR A 537 19.59 4.88 32.11
CA THR A 537 18.23 4.92 32.67
C THR A 537 17.29 3.98 31.94
N GLY A 538 16.20 3.54 32.59
CA GLY A 538 15.22 2.61 32.08
C GLY A 538 15.16 1.29 32.85
N ALA A 539 16.00 1.07 33.89
CA ALA A 539 15.86 -0.06 34.81
C ALA A 539 14.61 0.08 35.68
N GLY A 540 13.96 -1.02 36.02
CA GLY A 540 12.77 -1.02 36.86
C GLY A 540 11.90 -2.24 36.71
N SER A 541 10.74 -2.24 37.40
CA SER A 541 9.72 -3.27 37.32
C SER A 541 8.60 -2.79 36.41
N TYR A 542 8.28 -3.57 35.38
CA TYR A 542 7.31 -3.25 34.32
C TYR A 542 6.36 -4.42 34.10
N GLU A 543 5.13 -4.14 33.70
CA GLU A 543 4.28 -5.20 33.15
C GLU A 543 4.91 -5.80 31.89
N ALA A 544 4.81 -7.12 31.73
CA ALA A 544 5.30 -7.82 30.55
C ALA A 544 4.73 -7.19 29.26
N GLY A 545 5.56 -7.07 28.22
CA GLY A 545 5.20 -6.42 26.97
C GLY A 545 5.36 -4.90 26.93
N THR A 546 5.60 -4.24 28.08
CA THR A 546 5.84 -2.79 28.11
C THR A 546 7.06 -2.41 27.26
N VAL A 547 6.97 -1.35 26.48
CA VAL A 547 8.11 -0.76 25.78
C VAL A 547 8.75 0.30 26.68
N VAL A 548 10.01 0.06 27.06
CA VAL A 548 10.78 0.92 27.96
C VAL A 548 11.78 1.73 27.14
N GLU A 549 11.79 3.06 27.34
CA GLU A 549 12.76 3.94 26.72
C GLU A 549 14.08 3.94 27.52
N LEU A 550 15.13 3.45 26.92
CA LEU A 550 16.47 3.41 27.49
C LEU A 550 17.29 4.60 27.05
N GLN A 551 18.08 5.17 27.97
CA GLN A 551 19.04 6.23 27.69
C GLN A 551 20.41 5.85 28.25
N ALA A 552 21.45 5.93 27.44
CA ALA A 552 22.78 5.49 27.82
C ALA A 552 23.52 6.44 28.75
N ASN A 553 23.30 7.75 28.67
CA ASN A 553 23.85 8.83 29.53
C ASN A 553 25.34 8.63 29.86
N PRO A 554 26.28 8.67 28.88
CA PRO A 554 27.71 8.50 29.15
C PRO A 554 28.22 9.61 30.07
N ASN A 555 29.15 9.27 30.97
CA ASN A 555 29.85 10.20 31.85
C ASN A 555 30.88 11.02 31.06
N GLN A 556 31.36 12.12 31.62
CA GLN A 556 32.42 12.96 31.03
C GLN A 556 33.69 12.13 30.77
N GLY A 557 34.21 12.17 29.54
CA GLY A 557 35.37 11.38 29.12
C GLY A 557 35.02 9.96 28.62
N TRP A 558 33.73 9.64 28.55
CA TRP A 558 33.23 8.34 28.04
C TRP A 558 32.29 8.52 26.87
N LYS A 559 32.30 7.59 25.94
CA LYS A 559 31.33 7.51 24.86
C LYS A 559 30.56 6.18 24.94
N PHE A 560 29.28 6.24 24.61
CA PHE A 560 28.46 5.06 24.49
C PHE A 560 28.87 4.23 23.24
N VAL A 561 28.92 2.93 23.40
CA VAL A 561 29.28 1.98 22.32
C VAL A 561 28.07 1.20 21.84
N ALA A 562 27.36 0.53 22.76
CA ALA A 562 26.22 -0.32 22.40
C ALA A 562 25.38 -0.72 23.61
N TRP A 563 24.12 -1.05 23.35
CA TRP A 563 23.29 -1.89 24.19
C TRP A 563 23.50 -3.35 23.80
N THR A 564 23.68 -4.23 24.78
CA THR A 564 23.80 -5.67 24.54
C THR A 564 22.96 -6.46 25.54
N LYS A 565 22.57 -7.69 25.18
CA LYS A 565 22.02 -8.65 26.14
C LYS A 565 23.09 -9.06 27.16
N LYS A 566 22.68 -9.68 28.28
CA LYS A 566 23.60 -10.30 29.24
C LYS A 566 24.60 -11.27 28.58
N SER A 567 24.20 -11.90 27.48
CA SER A 567 25.03 -12.80 26.66
C SER A 567 26.03 -12.06 25.74
N ASN A 568 26.12 -10.74 25.81
CA ASN A 568 26.86 -9.84 24.90
C ASN A 568 26.35 -9.81 23.45
N ALA A 569 25.18 -10.37 23.16
CA ALA A 569 24.54 -10.20 21.86
C ALA A 569 24.13 -8.72 21.67
N LEU A 570 24.53 -8.14 20.54
CA LEU A 570 24.23 -6.74 20.19
C LEU A 570 22.72 -6.51 20.05
N LEU A 571 22.21 -5.46 20.71
CA LEU A 571 20.86 -4.95 20.53
C LEU A 571 20.84 -3.73 19.59
N THR A 572 21.62 -2.70 19.92
CA THR A 572 21.75 -1.48 19.10
C THR A 572 23.00 -0.69 19.49
N THR A 573 23.47 0.17 18.58
CA THR A 573 24.53 1.17 18.82
C THR A 573 23.96 2.58 19.06
N GLN A 574 22.63 2.75 19.06
CA GLN A 574 22.00 4.04 19.36
C GLN A 574 21.93 4.26 20.87
N PRO A 575 22.31 5.44 21.39
CA PRO A 575 22.31 5.71 22.83
C PRO A 575 20.89 5.77 23.43
N SER A 576 19.88 6.07 22.62
CA SER A 576 18.46 5.99 22.96
C SER A 576 17.85 4.76 22.29
N TYR A 577 17.14 3.92 23.03
CA TYR A 577 16.60 2.67 22.52
C TYR A 577 15.29 2.27 23.18
N SER A 578 14.27 1.99 22.35
CA SER A 578 12.98 1.47 22.82
C SER A 578 13.06 -0.05 22.99
N TYR A 579 13.11 -0.50 24.22
CA TYR A 579 13.27 -1.90 24.61
C TYR A 579 11.93 -2.53 25.00
N ALA A 580 11.50 -3.58 24.29
CA ALA A 580 10.28 -4.31 24.63
C ALA A 580 10.57 -5.37 25.70
N MET A 581 9.89 -5.29 26.85
CA MET A 581 9.97 -6.28 27.92
C MET A 581 9.40 -7.62 27.47
N GLY A 582 10.11 -8.70 27.77
CA GLY A 582 9.59 -10.06 27.67
C GLY A 582 8.67 -10.42 28.83
N PHE A 583 8.40 -11.75 28.99
CA PHE A 583 7.58 -12.31 30.07
C PHE A 583 8.41 -12.82 31.26
N GLU A 584 9.72 -12.62 31.20
CA GLU A 584 10.68 -12.96 32.26
C GLU A 584 11.56 -11.77 32.59
N ASN A 585 12.16 -11.77 33.78
CA ASN A 585 13.16 -10.77 34.17
C ASN A 585 14.31 -10.76 33.16
N ASP A 586 14.79 -9.59 32.80
CA ASP A 586 15.87 -9.46 31.81
C ASP A 586 16.99 -8.56 32.34
N THR A 587 18.20 -8.80 31.80
CA THR A 587 19.39 -8.02 32.09
C THR A 587 20.06 -7.62 30.79
N ILE A 588 20.30 -6.31 30.64
CA ILE A 588 21.03 -5.75 29.50
C ILE A 588 22.25 -4.98 29.97
N ASN A 589 23.23 -4.82 29.10
CA ASN A 589 24.42 -4.03 29.40
C ASN A 589 24.42 -2.76 28.55
N ALA A 590 24.75 -1.63 29.19
CA ALA A 590 25.13 -0.40 28.51
C ALA A 590 26.67 -0.35 28.42
N VAL A 591 27.21 -0.52 27.22
CA VAL A 591 28.66 -0.62 27.01
C VAL A 591 29.23 0.75 26.66
N TYR A 592 30.32 1.13 27.32
CA TYR A 592 31.02 2.40 27.14
C TYR A 592 32.51 2.17 26.83
N ALA A 593 33.13 3.15 26.21
CA ALA A 593 34.59 3.21 26.02
C ALA A 593 35.09 4.62 26.44
N GLU A 594 36.32 4.68 26.92
CA GLU A 594 36.95 5.98 27.17
C GLU A 594 36.98 6.81 25.87
N GLU A 595 36.63 8.07 25.97
CA GLU A 595 36.81 9.04 24.93
C GLU A 595 38.28 9.40 24.88
N THR A 596 39.06 8.73 24.05
CA THR A 596 40.42 9.15 23.75
C THR A 596 40.33 10.44 22.95
N TYR A 597 40.42 11.58 23.63
CA TYR A 597 40.63 12.85 22.94
C TYR A 597 42.03 12.79 22.31
N VAL A 598 42.06 12.61 21.01
CA VAL A 598 43.11 13.23 20.24
C VAL A 598 42.69 14.69 20.20
N ASP A 599 43.43 15.58 20.94
CA ASP A 599 43.24 17.01 20.76
C ASP A 599 43.30 17.30 19.26
N GLU A 600 42.18 17.59 18.63
CA GLU A 600 42.16 18.27 17.35
C GLU A 600 42.76 19.66 17.64
N ILE A 601 44.08 19.78 17.44
CA ILE A 601 44.75 21.07 17.45
C ILE A 601 44.04 21.86 16.37
N GLU A 602 43.29 22.94 16.78
CA GLU A 602 42.69 23.89 15.85
C GLU A 602 43.74 24.23 14.78
N ASN A 603 43.39 23.98 13.52
CA ASN A 603 44.27 24.25 12.40
C ASN A 603 44.68 25.73 12.39
N GLN A 604 45.83 26.05 12.96
CA GLN A 604 46.34 27.40 13.03
C GLN A 604 46.78 27.93 11.66
N PHE A 605 46.75 27.12 10.62
CA PHE A 605 47.07 27.54 9.25
C PHE A 605 46.22 26.77 8.21
N VAL A 606 46.02 27.41 7.08
CA VAL A 606 45.29 26.83 5.92
C VAL A 606 46.29 26.69 4.77
N ILE A 607 46.23 25.53 4.09
CA ILE A 607 47.01 25.26 2.87
C ILE A 607 46.10 25.25 1.64
N TYR A 608 46.52 25.93 0.58
CA TYR A 608 45.75 25.97 -0.67
C TYR A 608 46.68 26.17 -1.92
N PRO A 609 46.26 25.73 -3.11
CA PRO A 609 45.13 24.83 -3.32
C PRO A 609 45.43 23.42 -2.77
N ASN A 610 44.42 22.71 -2.34
CA ASN A 610 44.53 21.31 -1.95
C ASN A 610 43.33 20.53 -2.56
N PRO A 611 43.51 19.71 -3.58
CA PRO A 611 44.79 19.26 -4.20
C PRO A 611 45.59 20.37 -4.91
N ALA A 612 46.93 20.22 -4.92
CA ALA A 612 47.88 21.15 -5.50
C ALA A 612 48.68 20.51 -6.67
N ASN A 613 49.02 21.35 -7.68
CA ASN A 613 49.91 20.95 -8.76
C ASN A 613 51.38 21.25 -8.39
N ASN A 614 51.90 22.42 -8.75
CA ASN A 614 53.29 22.75 -8.59
C ASN A 614 53.58 23.70 -7.42
N LEU A 615 52.56 24.42 -6.96
CA LEU A 615 52.69 25.42 -5.90
C LEU A 615 51.68 25.16 -4.80
N LEU A 616 52.11 25.28 -3.55
CA LEU A 616 51.29 25.20 -2.35
C LEU A 616 51.47 26.49 -1.55
N TYR A 617 50.38 27.11 -1.12
CA TYR A 617 50.37 28.33 -0.32
C TYR A 617 49.95 28.03 1.11
N ILE A 618 50.50 28.79 2.06
CA ILE A 618 50.10 28.71 3.46
C ILE A 618 49.56 30.08 3.90
N SER A 619 48.37 30.07 4.43
CA SER A 619 47.75 31.22 5.13
C SER A 619 47.73 30.95 6.63
N THR A 620 48.35 31.85 7.39
CA THR A 620 48.39 31.79 8.86
C THR A 620 48.45 33.21 9.42
N LEU A 621 48.00 33.35 10.68
CA LEU A 621 48.08 34.60 11.42
C LEU A 621 49.40 34.79 12.15
N THR A 622 50.28 33.78 12.19
CA THR A 622 51.58 33.79 12.86
C THR A 622 52.74 33.76 11.90
N ASP A 623 53.92 34.22 12.32
CA ASP A 623 55.17 34.14 11.53
C ASP A 623 55.69 32.70 11.57
N ILE A 624 55.89 32.17 10.33
CA ILE A 624 56.42 30.81 10.14
C ILE A 624 57.96 30.86 10.22
N ARG A 625 58.54 29.93 10.98
CA ARG A 625 59.99 29.74 11.12
C ARG A 625 60.51 28.66 10.18
N GLN A 626 59.77 27.56 10.05
CA GLN A 626 60.19 26.40 9.29
C GLN A 626 58.99 25.58 8.82
N ILE A 627 59.10 24.95 7.69
CA ILE A 627 58.14 24.02 7.12
C ILE A 627 58.85 22.72 6.80
N VAL A 628 58.27 21.61 7.18
CA VAL A 628 58.77 20.27 6.80
C VAL A 628 57.68 19.49 6.10
N ILE A 629 58.00 18.88 4.97
CA ILE A 629 57.08 18.00 4.21
C ILE A 629 57.56 16.57 4.31
N TYR A 630 56.61 15.68 4.65
CA TYR A 630 56.85 14.26 4.78
C TYR A 630 56.04 13.46 3.78
N ASP A 631 56.49 12.28 3.42
CA ASP A 631 55.63 11.27 2.85
C ASP A 631 54.78 10.60 3.95
N ILE A 632 53.80 9.73 3.55
CA ILE A 632 52.91 9.04 4.48
C ILE A 632 53.64 8.03 5.39
N SER A 633 54.92 7.71 5.14
CA SER A 633 55.76 6.85 6.02
C SER A 633 56.50 7.66 7.10
N GLY A 634 56.38 9.02 7.07
CA GLY A 634 57.09 9.93 7.97
C GLY A 634 58.51 10.29 7.52
N LYS A 635 58.90 9.97 6.30
CA LYS A 635 60.19 10.34 5.73
C LYS A 635 60.17 11.78 5.31
N VAL A 636 61.14 12.60 5.76
CA VAL A 636 61.30 13.99 5.33
C VAL A 636 61.67 14.05 3.85
N LEU A 637 60.92 14.82 3.10
CA LEU A 637 61.11 15.08 1.67
C LEU A 637 61.61 16.52 1.40
N MET A 638 61.10 17.49 2.16
CA MET A 638 61.48 18.89 2.06
C MET A 638 61.57 19.52 3.45
N ASN A 639 62.57 20.41 3.62
CA ASN A 639 62.74 21.18 4.85
C ASN A 639 63.09 22.62 4.45
N ILE A 640 62.21 23.55 4.74
CA ILE A 640 62.22 24.93 4.24
C ILE A 640 62.31 25.87 5.43
N SER A 641 63.37 26.72 5.46
CA SER A 641 63.58 27.72 6.53
C SER A 641 63.88 29.11 6.01
N SER A 642 63.81 29.33 4.68
CA SER A 642 64.02 30.66 4.06
C SER A 642 62.78 31.51 4.15
N ARG A 643 62.89 32.75 4.63
CA ARG A 643 61.77 33.65 4.90
C ARG A 643 60.86 33.90 3.69
N ASP A 644 61.43 33.96 2.48
CA ASP A 644 60.69 34.21 1.26
C ASP A 644 59.95 32.99 0.68
N ALA A 645 60.34 31.79 1.13
CA ALA A 645 59.75 30.53 0.67
C ALA A 645 58.69 29.93 1.64
N LEU A 646 58.47 30.58 2.80
CA LEU A 646 57.62 30.01 3.86
C LEU A 646 56.11 30.22 3.62
N ARG A 647 55.69 31.02 2.66
CA ARG A 647 54.27 31.22 2.34
C ARG A 647 53.88 30.69 0.95
N GLN A 648 54.89 30.41 0.10
CA GLN A 648 54.70 29.82 -1.22
C GLN A 648 55.75 28.74 -1.42
N ILE A 649 55.33 27.51 -1.54
CA ILE A 649 56.18 26.34 -1.59
C ILE A 649 56.11 25.73 -3.00
N ASP A 650 57.26 25.58 -3.65
CA ASP A 650 57.37 24.82 -4.88
C ASP A 650 57.43 23.32 -4.56
N ILE A 651 56.38 22.62 -4.94
CA ILE A 651 56.23 21.17 -4.77
C ILE A 651 56.33 20.39 -6.10
N SER A 652 56.85 21.04 -7.16
CA SER A 652 56.98 20.44 -8.50
C SER A 652 57.89 19.17 -8.52
N SER A 653 58.79 19.07 -7.58
CA SER A 653 59.69 17.93 -7.42
C SER A 653 59.02 16.71 -6.76
N LEU A 654 57.85 16.85 -6.15
CA LEU A 654 57.10 15.78 -5.54
C LEU A 654 56.29 15.03 -6.60
N LYS A 655 56.23 13.71 -6.46
CA LYS A 655 55.37 12.86 -7.29
C LYS A 655 53.90 13.03 -6.86
N SER A 656 52.94 12.70 -7.75
CA SER A 656 51.54 12.64 -7.36
C SER A 656 51.34 11.70 -6.18
N GLY A 657 50.61 12.17 -5.14
CA GLY A 657 50.42 11.41 -3.91
C GLY A 657 49.93 12.27 -2.74
N VAL A 658 49.82 11.63 -1.58
CA VAL A 658 49.42 12.24 -0.30
C VAL A 658 50.64 12.54 0.54
N TYR A 659 50.69 13.75 1.11
CA TYR A 659 51.81 14.25 1.89
C TYR A 659 51.32 14.91 3.18
N LEU A 660 52.21 14.91 4.20
CA LEU A 660 52.01 15.66 5.44
C LEU A 660 52.92 16.89 5.43
N ILE A 661 52.37 18.04 5.83
CA ILE A 661 53.09 19.29 5.98
C ILE A 661 53.04 19.71 7.43
N GLU A 662 54.19 19.98 8.01
CA GLU A 662 54.39 20.43 9.36
C GLU A 662 54.93 21.85 9.35
N VAL A 663 54.25 22.74 10.12
CA VAL A 663 54.61 24.17 10.18
C VAL A 663 55.02 24.52 11.60
N TYR A 664 56.14 25.17 11.73
CA TYR A 664 56.72 25.66 12.99
C TYR A 664 56.59 27.18 13.10
N ASP A 665 55.98 27.64 14.19
CA ASP A 665 55.80 29.06 14.50
C ASP A 665 57.14 29.65 15.07
N SER A 666 57.38 30.94 14.78
CA SER A 666 58.55 31.66 15.26
C SER A 666 58.57 31.92 16.76
N ASN A 667 57.41 31.89 17.45
CA ASN A 667 57.23 32.28 18.84
C ASN A 667 57.06 31.14 19.84
N LYS A 668 56.80 29.92 19.39
CA LYS A 668 56.57 28.73 20.22
C LYS A 668 57.11 27.49 19.56
N MET A 669 57.51 26.48 20.35
CA MET A 669 57.81 25.14 19.85
C MET A 669 56.53 24.36 19.45
N SER A 670 55.44 25.02 19.11
CA SER A 670 54.21 24.34 18.69
C SER A 670 54.33 23.99 17.22
N LYS A 671 54.13 22.72 16.91
CA LYS A 671 54.05 22.21 15.55
C LYS A 671 52.60 21.85 15.22
N THR A 672 52.14 22.27 14.06
CA THR A 672 50.84 21.88 13.54
C THR A 672 51.05 21.10 12.25
N ILE A 673 50.37 19.99 12.10
CA ILE A 673 50.49 19.12 10.92
C ILE A 673 49.18 19.12 10.12
N ASN A 674 49.29 19.33 8.82
CA ASN A 674 48.18 19.21 7.87
C ASN A 674 48.50 18.22 6.76
N LYS A 675 47.48 17.78 6.05
CA LYS A 675 47.59 16.88 4.89
C LYS A 675 47.27 17.63 3.59
N PHE A 676 48.10 17.40 2.53
CA PHE A 676 47.75 17.85 1.18
C PHE A 676 47.93 16.75 0.13
N ILE A 677 47.28 16.95 -1.00
CA ILE A 677 47.34 16.04 -2.16
C ILE A 677 48.07 16.76 -3.28
N LYS A 678 49.13 16.14 -3.81
CA LYS A 678 49.85 16.55 -5.03
C LYS A 678 49.25 15.78 -6.21
N LEU A 679 48.79 16.54 -7.21
CA LEU A 679 48.25 16.02 -8.47
C LEU A 679 49.34 15.61 -9.45
#